data_81ee5d392854fc863a571e11eb71cc77
#
_entry.id   81ee5d392854fc863a571e11eb71cc77
#
_cell.length_a   1.000
_cell.length_b   1.000
_cell.length_c   1.000
_cell.angle_alpha   90.00
_cell.angle_beta   90.00
_cell.angle_gamma   90.00
#
_symmetry.space_group_name_H-M   'P 1'
#
loop_
_entity.id
_entity.type
_entity.pdbx_description
1 polymer ?
#
loop_
_entity_poly.entity_id
_entity_poly.type
_entity_poly.pdbx_seq_one_letter_code
_entity_poly.pdbx_strand_id
1 'polypeptide(L)'
;MGEGDYRATVNLPKTAFPMRANLLKREPEMLQHWEDMHLYGRMRAVAEGRPKFVLHDGPPYANGPIHAGTAMNKILKDFVVKSKQMAGFDAPYVPGWDCHGLPIEFKVLSNLGDKAKSLSQLEIRHRCREFALKFVGLHREGFKRLGVTGDWENPYLTLSPEYVATVVHVLGELYKTGAVAKGLKPIYWCATCQTALAEAEVEYANHVSPSIYVKFPAVDPVPGIEGPVSYVIWTTTPWTLPANLAIALNPDFEYDAIKVAGETLIMASYLAPQALAECGITEHSKVKVLRGKDLEGLHYRHVMFPDRVCPIILADHVTLEAGTGCVHTAPGHGQEDYVIGAKYGIEPFSPVDGAGIFTEEAGPYAGTQVFDANARIIEDLKASGVLLKAEDYEHSYAHCWRCGNPVIYRATPQWFIYIDQNHIREKTLAGVDQVQWVPAWGQERIRLMIAQRPDWCISRQRAWGVPLPFFYCEDCGEVYATPESFAKIEELARSAEEGIDRWFERDASELIPMGAKCGKCGGTRFRKETDILDVLFESGVSNRAVCENHPELTWPADMYLEGSDQHRGWFQSSIIPAVTVKGTPPYRTVVTHGYVVDGNGRKMSKKLGNAVELPDLLSKIGADIVRLWVCSENYRQDVRISDEILTRLQDAYRRIRNTFRYMLGNLYDFTAADAVPFEELEPVDRWALHRLQLLRERVLKAYDEYEFHVIFHAAHNFCAVDMSAFYLDILKDRLYTFAPKSTTRRAAQTVMADVLVDLLKLFAPVLVFTSEEAWLALPEHLRTADSVHLTEFPRAKPEYRLDDAAAATWDALLRMRGVVSKVLEEKRREGLIGSSLEAAVTLTPGDRRTATILQDHEAQLPWVFIVSKCSIEPVSEEAAAAEDRLLVTVAKAPGAKCVRCWNYTESVGKSETHPQICSRCERQLGDMGL
;
A
#
# COMPACT_ATOMS: atom_id res chain seq x y z
N MET A 1 -63.24 -22.28 -2.45
CA MET A 1 -62.39 -21.69 -1.40
C MET A 1 -63.31 -21.10 -0.33
N GLY A 2 -63.06 -21.39 0.98
CA GLY A 2 -63.86 -20.81 2.06
C GLY A 2 -63.69 -19.29 2.09
N GLU A 3 -64.72 -18.57 2.54
CA GLU A 3 -64.75 -17.11 2.58
C GLU A 3 -63.47 -16.50 3.17
N GLY A 4 -62.65 -15.80 2.32
CA GLY A 4 -61.79 -14.74 2.75
C GLY A 4 -60.29 -14.94 2.85
N ASP A 5 -59.65 -16.07 2.50
CA ASP A 5 -58.17 -16.14 2.56
C ASP A 5 -57.51 -15.95 1.17
N TYR A 6 -57.36 -14.68 0.80
CA TYR A 6 -56.60 -14.32 -0.43
C TYR A 6 -55.09 -14.37 -0.29
N ARG A 7 -54.53 -14.75 0.89
CA ARG A 7 -53.06 -14.81 1.10
C ARG A 7 -52.41 -15.86 0.21
N ALA A 8 -53.05 -16.98 -0.05
CA ALA A 8 -52.56 -18.03 -0.94
C ALA A 8 -52.47 -17.60 -2.42
N THR A 9 -53.15 -16.49 -2.81
CA THR A 9 -53.14 -15.96 -4.18
C THR A 9 -52.10 -14.90 -4.47
N VAL A 10 -51.30 -14.50 -3.45
CA VAL A 10 -50.22 -13.51 -3.64
C VAL A 10 -48.88 -14.22 -3.87
N ASN A 11 -48.05 -13.64 -4.74
CA ASN A 11 -46.74 -14.16 -5.09
C ASN A 11 -45.71 -13.73 -4.02
N LEU A 12 -45.62 -14.50 -2.95
CA LEU A 12 -44.62 -14.19 -1.89
C LEU A 12 -43.19 -14.57 -2.32
N PRO A 13 -42.19 -13.77 -1.98
CA PRO A 13 -40.79 -14.07 -2.32
C PRO A 13 -40.28 -15.39 -1.76
N LYS A 14 -39.53 -16.16 -2.57
CA LYS A 14 -38.91 -17.43 -2.17
C LYS A 14 -37.47 -17.46 -2.63
N THR A 15 -36.53 -17.78 -1.74
CA THR A 15 -35.13 -17.94 -2.10
C THR A 15 -34.37 -18.81 -1.12
N ALA A 16 -33.38 -19.56 -1.62
CA ALA A 16 -32.44 -20.31 -0.79
C ALA A 16 -31.37 -19.37 -0.17
N PHE A 17 -31.23 -18.14 -0.67
CA PHE A 17 -30.26 -17.16 -0.13
C PHE A 17 -30.68 -16.73 1.28
N PRO A 18 -29.84 -17.00 2.31
CA PRO A 18 -30.24 -16.85 3.70
C PRO A 18 -30.42 -15.38 4.12
N MET A 19 -31.29 -15.13 5.07
CA MET A 19 -31.56 -13.80 5.59
C MET A 19 -30.35 -13.22 6.34
N ARG A 20 -29.68 -14.05 7.15
CA ARG A 20 -28.47 -13.68 7.88
C ARG A 20 -27.23 -14.09 7.09
N ALA A 21 -26.25 -13.19 6.98
CA ALA A 21 -25.01 -13.45 6.25
C ALA A 21 -24.18 -14.58 6.89
N ASN A 22 -24.06 -14.59 8.23
CA ASN A 22 -23.24 -15.55 8.97
C ASN A 22 -21.82 -15.72 8.36
N LEU A 23 -21.15 -14.62 8.00
CA LEU A 23 -19.89 -14.60 7.26
C LEU A 23 -18.83 -15.51 7.88
N LEU A 24 -18.70 -15.49 9.21
CA LEU A 24 -17.72 -16.31 9.94
C LEU A 24 -17.86 -17.82 9.67
N LYS A 25 -19.05 -18.28 9.31
CA LYS A 25 -19.33 -19.68 8.97
C LYS A 25 -19.34 -19.89 7.45
N ARG A 26 -20.00 -19.01 6.72
CA ARG A 26 -20.26 -19.18 5.27
C ARG A 26 -19.00 -18.99 4.41
N GLU A 27 -18.13 -18.07 4.79
CA GLU A 27 -16.90 -17.83 4.04
C GLU A 27 -15.96 -19.04 4.03
N PRO A 28 -15.68 -19.74 5.17
CA PRO A 28 -14.94 -20.99 5.14
C PRO A 28 -15.61 -22.10 4.31
N GLU A 29 -16.95 -22.23 4.37
CA GLU A 29 -17.68 -23.18 3.54
C GLU A 29 -17.50 -22.88 2.05
N MET A 30 -17.49 -21.59 1.68
CA MET A 30 -17.28 -21.16 0.30
C MET A 30 -15.85 -21.40 -0.17
N LEU A 31 -14.84 -21.18 0.70
CA LEU A 31 -13.45 -21.52 0.38
C LEU A 31 -13.29 -23.01 0.08
N GLN A 32 -13.90 -23.88 0.88
CA GLN A 32 -13.89 -25.32 0.62
C GLN A 32 -14.55 -25.66 -0.72
N HIS A 33 -15.70 -25.02 -1.02
CA HIS A 33 -16.36 -25.18 -2.32
C HIS A 33 -15.44 -24.78 -3.49
N TRP A 34 -14.71 -23.66 -3.37
CA TRP A 34 -13.75 -23.24 -4.41
C TRP A 34 -12.57 -24.19 -4.56
N GLU A 35 -12.09 -24.79 -3.46
CA GLU A 35 -11.04 -25.81 -3.49
C GLU A 35 -11.56 -27.08 -4.19
N ASP A 36 -12.75 -27.57 -3.82
CA ASP A 36 -13.35 -28.76 -4.40
C ASP A 36 -13.59 -28.63 -5.91
N MET A 37 -13.96 -27.44 -6.38
CA MET A 37 -14.16 -27.17 -7.80
C MET A 37 -12.90 -26.74 -8.54
N HIS A 38 -11.74 -26.64 -7.87
CA HIS A 38 -10.49 -26.15 -8.44
C HIS A 38 -10.63 -24.77 -9.11
N LEU A 39 -11.27 -23.80 -8.43
CA LEU A 39 -11.66 -22.51 -9.00
C LEU A 39 -10.51 -21.79 -9.70
N TYR A 40 -9.33 -21.66 -9.07
CA TYR A 40 -8.22 -20.95 -9.67
C TYR A 40 -7.76 -21.59 -10.98
N GLY A 41 -7.61 -22.93 -11.02
CA GLY A 41 -7.27 -23.65 -12.25
C GLY A 41 -8.31 -23.44 -13.36
N ARG A 42 -9.59 -23.40 -13.02
CA ARG A 42 -10.68 -23.09 -13.98
C ARG A 42 -10.63 -21.64 -14.46
N MET A 43 -10.30 -20.69 -13.59
CA MET A 43 -10.08 -19.28 -13.99
C MET A 43 -8.94 -19.18 -15.01
N ARG A 44 -7.84 -19.94 -14.80
CA ARG A 44 -6.73 -20.00 -15.75
C ARG A 44 -7.17 -20.58 -17.09
N ALA A 45 -7.90 -21.69 -17.08
CA ALA A 45 -8.40 -22.35 -18.31
C ALA A 45 -9.35 -21.44 -19.12
N VAL A 46 -10.24 -20.71 -18.46
CA VAL A 46 -11.16 -19.75 -19.13
C VAL A 46 -10.40 -18.58 -19.73
N ALA A 47 -9.23 -18.21 -19.18
CA ALA A 47 -8.41 -17.10 -19.63
C ALA A 47 -7.42 -17.48 -20.75
N GLU A 48 -7.28 -18.75 -21.08
CA GLU A 48 -6.35 -19.22 -22.11
C GLU A 48 -6.54 -18.48 -23.45
N GLY A 49 -5.46 -17.99 -24.03
CA GLY A 49 -5.46 -17.23 -25.28
C GLY A 49 -5.87 -15.76 -25.19
N ARG A 50 -6.21 -15.27 -24.01
CA ARG A 50 -6.49 -13.83 -23.78
C ARG A 50 -5.18 -13.04 -23.65
N PRO A 51 -5.21 -11.71 -23.86
CA PRO A 51 -4.06 -10.85 -23.56
C PRO A 51 -3.61 -10.99 -22.12
N LYS A 52 -2.30 -11.13 -21.89
CA LYS A 52 -1.71 -11.23 -20.55
C LYS A 52 -1.80 -9.90 -19.80
N PHE A 53 -2.06 -9.97 -18.50
CA PHE A 53 -1.87 -8.89 -17.55
C PHE A 53 -1.19 -9.44 -16.30
N VAL A 54 0.08 -9.13 -16.11
CA VAL A 54 0.89 -9.64 -15.01
C VAL A 54 1.03 -8.59 -13.91
N LEU A 55 0.36 -8.79 -12.77
CA LEU A 55 0.66 -8.11 -11.54
C LEU A 55 1.69 -8.97 -10.78
N HIS A 56 2.94 -8.49 -10.71
CA HIS A 56 3.97 -9.18 -9.94
C HIS A 56 3.85 -8.85 -8.45
N ASP A 57 3.78 -9.87 -7.62
CA ASP A 57 3.62 -9.73 -6.18
C ASP A 57 4.94 -9.30 -5.53
N GLY A 58 4.96 -8.17 -4.81
CA GLY A 58 6.06 -7.83 -3.92
C GLY A 58 6.04 -8.76 -2.72
N PRO A 59 7.16 -9.43 -2.41
CA PRO A 59 7.18 -10.48 -1.41
C PRO A 59 7.15 -9.89 0.01
N PRO A 60 6.11 -10.14 0.82
CA PRO A 60 6.14 -9.77 2.23
C PRO A 60 7.14 -10.61 3.01
N TYR A 61 7.76 -10.03 4.05
CA TYR A 61 8.62 -10.76 4.95
C TYR A 61 7.87 -11.84 5.73
N ALA A 62 8.40 -13.06 5.72
CA ALA A 62 7.87 -14.20 6.46
C ALA A 62 8.33 -14.20 7.93
N ASN A 63 8.00 -13.17 8.73
CA ASN A 63 8.58 -12.94 10.06
C ASN A 63 7.59 -12.55 11.17
N GLY A 64 6.28 -12.56 10.91
CA GLY A 64 5.27 -12.18 11.89
C GLY A 64 3.84 -12.36 11.39
N PRO A 65 2.81 -12.17 12.22
CA PRO A 65 1.41 -12.26 11.81
C PRO A 65 1.05 -11.17 10.79
N ILE A 66 0.03 -11.46 9.99
CA ILE A 66 -0.53 -10.49 9.03
C ILE A 66 -1.21 -9.36 9.81
N HIS A 67 -0.82 -8.13 9.56
CA HIS A 67 -1.48 -6.93 10.07
C HIS A 67 -2.41 -6.30 9.02
N ALA A 68 -3.27 -5.36 9.44
CA ALA A 68 -4.26 -4.72 8.58
C ALA A 68 -3.66 -4.09 7.30
N GLY A 69 -2.45 -3.54 7.37
CA GLY A 69 -1.76 -2.98 6.19
C GLY A 69 -1.40 -4.04 5.15
N THR A 70 -0.85 -5.19 5.57
CA THR A 70 -0.57 -6.32 4.67
C THR A 70 -1.85 -6.91 4.09
N ALA A 71 -2.92 -6.98 4.90
CA ALA A 71 -4.24 -7.43 4.43
C ALA A 71 -4.80 -6.47 3.35
N MET A 72 -4.71 -5.15 3.57
CA MET A 72 -5.10 -4.14 2.59
C MET A 72 -4.32 -4.29 1.27
N ASN A 73 -3.01 -4.41 1.35
CA ASN A 73 -2.15 -4.61 0.18
C ASN A 73 -2.58 -5.82 -0.66
N LYS A 74 -2.77 -6.97 -0.03
CA LYS A 74 -3.20 -8.21 -0.73
C LYS A 74 -4.61 -8.10 -1.31
N ILE A 75 -5.53 -7.44 -0.61
CA ILE A 75 -6.89 -7.18 -1.12
C ILE A 75 -6.86 -6.26 -2.34
N LEU A 76 -6.06 -5.19 -2.32
CA LEU A 76 -5.91 -4.29 -3.47
C LEU A 76 -5.36 -5.03 -4.70
N LYS A 77 -4.35 -5.88 -4.53
CA LYS A 77 -3.83 -6.73 -5.59
C LYS A 77 -4.89 -7.68 -6.15
N ASP A 78 -5.67 -8.30 -5.28
CA ASP A 78 -6.75 -9.19 -5.68
C ASP A 78 -7.88 -8.45 -6.42
N PHE A 79 -8.19 -7.19 -6.04
CA PHE A 79 -9.13 -6.36 -6.81
C PHE A 79 -8.62 -6.14 -8.25
N VAL A 80 -7.33 -5.85 -8.41
CA VAL A 80 -6.73 -5.68 -9.74
C VAL A 80 -6.79 -6.98 -10.52
N VAL A 81 -6.28 -8.08 -9.96
CA VAL A 81 -6.21 -9.38 -10.64
C VAL A 81 -7.60 -9.86 -11.07
N LYS A 82 -8.56 -9.87 -10.14
CA LYS A 82 -9.95 -10.28 -10.45
C LYS A 82 -10.62 -9.37 -11.46
N SER A 83 -10.45 -8.04 -11.33
CA SER A 83 -11.06 -7.12 -12.28
C SER A 83 -10.47 -7.24 -13.68
N LYS A 84 -9.15 -7.43 -13.81
CA LYS A 84 -8.51 -7.67 -15.10
C LYS A 84 -8.93 -9.02 -15.71
N GLN A 85 -9.02 -10.07 -14.89
CA GLN A 85 -9.58 -11.36 -15.33
C GLN A 85 -11.00 -11.21 -15.88
N MET A 86 -11.88 -10.51 -15.15
CA MET A 86 -13.26 -10.28 -15.56
C MET A 86 -13.40 -9.27 -16.72
N ALA A 87 -12.40 -8.43 -16.93
CA ALA A 87 -12.29 -7.54 -18.09
C ALA A 87 -11.80 -8.24 -19.37
N GLY A 88 -11.53 -9.55 -19.33
CA GLY A 88 -11.13 -10.34 -20.48
C GLY A 88 -9.62 -10.49 -20.66
N PHE A 89 -8.83 -10.22 -19.65
CA PHE A 89 -7.39 -10.52 -19.64
C PHE A 89 -7.11 -11.90 -19.06
N ASP A 90 -5.95 -12.44 -19.42
CA ASP A 90 -5.31 -13.54 -18.73
C ASP A 90 -4.42 -12.95 -17.61
N ALA A 91 -4.94 -12.95 -16.38
CA ALA A 91 -4.31 -12.32 -15.21
C ALA A 91 -3.84 -13.36 -14.18
N PRO A 92 -2.72 -14.06 -14.41
CA PRO A 92 -2.14 -14.98 -13.45
C PRO A 92 -1.62 -14.24 -12.23
N TYR A 93 -1.76 -14.85 -11.04
CA TYR A 93 -1.22 -14.32 -9.82
C TYR A 93 -0.38 -15.38 -9.09
N VAL A 94 0.92 -15.17 -9.06
CA VAL A 94 1.89 -16.02 -8.33
C VAL A 94 2.31 -15.27 -7.07
N PRO A 95 1.82 -15.66 -5.89
CA PRO A 95 2.19 -15.02 -4.62
C PRO A 95 3.63 -15.34 -4.26
N GLY A 96 4.27 -14.43 -3.52
CA GLY A 96 5.65 -14.62 -3.10
C GLY A 96 5.93 -14.23 -1.66
N TRP A 97 7.09 -14.67 -1.14
CA TRP A 97 7.57 -14.32 0.20
C TRP A 97 9.06 -14.04 0.20
N ASP A 98 9.43 -12.98 0.94
CA ASP A 98 10.81 -12.71 1.29
C ASP A 98 11.17 -13.49 2.56
N CYS A 99 12.13 -14.43 2.40
CA CYS A 99 12.42 -15.43 3.40
C CYS A 99 13.82 -15.28 4.02
N HIS A 100 14.63 -14.30 3.60
CA HIS A 100 16.00 -14.08 4.05
C HIS A 100 16.17 -12.80 4.87
N GLY A 101 17.39 -12.57 5.34
CA GLY A 101 17.88 -11.32 5.88
C GLY A 101 17.68 -11.09 7.37
N LEU A 102 18.19 -9.96 7.82
CA LEU A 102 18.18 -9.51 9.20
C LEU A 102 16.81 -9.61 9.91
N PRO A 103 15.68 -9.32 9.25
CA PRO A 103 14.38 -9.37 9.92
C PRO A 103 14.02 -10.73 10.53
N ILE A 104 14.40 -11.79 9.85
CA ILE A 104 14.15 -13.18 10.29
C ILE A 104 15.22 -13.62 11.27
N GLU A 105 16.50 -13.45 10.92
CA GLU A 105 17.63 -13.83 11.77
C GLU A 105 17.55 -13.16 13.14
N PHE A 106 17.33 -11.86 13.21
CA PHE A 106 17.18 -11.13 14.48
C PHE A 106 16.08 -11.71 15.36
N LYS A 107 14.94 -12.06 14.77
CA LYS A 107 13.80 -12.63 15.50
C LYS A 107 14.13 -14.02 16.05
N VAL A 108 14.79 -14.85 15.25
CA VAL A 108 15.23 -16.19 15.64
C VAL A 108 16.25 -16.11 16.77
N LEU A 109 17.28 -15.28 16.62
CA LEU A 109 18.34 -15.12 17.63
C LEU A 109 17.78 -14.52 18.93
N SER A 110 16.88 -13.53 18.85
CA SER A 110 16.21 -12.94 20.02
C SER A 110 15.38 -13.97 20.79
N ASN A 111 14.69 -14.87 20.09
CA ASN A 111 13.91 -15.94 20.72
C ASN A 111 14.79 -17.00 21.39
N LEU A 112 16.02 -17.19 20.90
CA LEU A 112 16.99 -18.14 21.45
C LEU A 112 17.77 -17.58 22.65
N GLY A 113 17.93 -16.25 22.74
CA GLY A 113 18.70 -15.57 23.78
C GLY A 113 20.15 -16.06 23.82
N ASP A 114 20.68 -16.35 25.01
CA ASP A 114 22.08 -16.78 25.17
C ASP A 114 22.43 -18.08 24.46
N LYS A 115 21.45 -18.94 24.19
CA LYS A 115 21.69 -20.18 23.42
C LYS A 115 22.18 -19.91 22.00
N ALA A 116 21.86 -18.73 21.44
CA ALA A 116 22.31 -18.35 20.11
C ALA A 116 23.85 -18.30 19.98
N LYS A 117 24.55 -17.94 21.06
CA LYS A 117 26.01 -17.77 21.08
C LYS A 117 26.77 -19.09 20.86
N SER A 118 26.13 -20.23 21.09
CA SER A 118 26.74 -21.56 20.95
C SER A 118 26.42 -22.26 19.63
N LEU A 119 25.58 -21.66 18.80
CA LEU A 119 25.15 -22.25 17.52
C LEU A 119 26.17 -21.97 16.41
N SER A 120 26.38 -22.95 15.55
CA SER A 120 27.09 -22.77 14.29
C SER A 120 26.27 -21.95 13.33
N GLN A 121 26.93 -21.34 12.32
CA GLN A 121 26.27 -20.58 11.29
C GLN A 121 25.21 -21.41 10.53
N LEU A 122 25.49 -22.69 10.30
CA LEU A 122 24.54 -23.61 9.65
C LEU A 122 23.28 -23.86 10.49
N GLU A 123 23.46 -24.08 11.80
CA GLU A 123 22.32 -24.27 12.71
C GLU A 123 21.44 -23.02 12.77
N ILE A 124 22.04 -21.82 12.74
CA ILE A 124 21.29 -20.55 12.64
C ILE A 124 20.48 -20.53 11.33
N ARG A 125 21.10 -20.89 10.19
CA ARG A 125 20.44 -20.93 8.87
C ARG A 125 19.26 -21.89 8.86
N HIS A 126 19.43 -23.12 9.36
CA HIS A 126 18.33 -24.10 9.44
C HIS A 126 17.15 -23.58 10.28
N ARG A 127 17.42 -22.97 11.45
CA ARG A 127 16.35 -22.38 12.29
C ARG A 127 15.65 -21.21 11.64
N CYS A 128 16.38 -20.37 10.89
CA CYS A 128 15.80 -19.28 10.13
C CYS A 128 14.90 -19.80 9.01
N ARG A 129 15.32 -20.85 8.30
CA ARG A 129 14.51 -21.52 7.27
C ARG A 129 13.20 -22.06 7.85
N GLU A 130 13.26 -22.81 8.94
CA GLU A 130 12.07 -23.35 9.62
C GLU A 130 11.12 -22.22 10.06
N PHE A 131 11.68 -21.16 10.63
CA PHE A 131 10.92 -20.00 11.07
C PHE A 131 10.21 -19.31 9.88
N ALA A 132 10.91 -19.05 8.78
CA ALA A 132 10.35 -18.43 7.59
C ALA A 132 9.22 -19.28 6.99
N LEU A 133 9.45 -20.58 6.79
CA LEU A 133 8.45 -21.50 6.22
C LEU A 133 7.20 -21.62 7.09
N LYS A 134 7.33 -21.55 8.41
CA LYS A 134 6.19 -21.49 9.32
C LYS A 134 5.30 -20.26 9.03
N PHE A 135 5.91 -19.08 8.87
CA PHE A 135 5.15 -17.86 8.58
C PHE A 135 4.61 -17.83 7.16
N VAL A 136 5.30 -18.39 6.18
CA VAL A 136 4.77 -18.61 4.83
C VAL A 136 3.45 -19.39 4.90
N GLY A 137 3.40 -20.50 5.67
CA GLY A 137 2.18 -21.27 5.86
C GLY A 137 1.05 -20.45 6.51
N LEU A 138 1.34 -19.73 7.59
CA LEU A 138 0.35 -18.88 8.28
C LEU A 138 -0.17 -17.75 7.38
N HIS A 139 0.70 -17.11 6.61
CA HIS A 139 0.32 -16.06 5.68
C HIS A 139 -0.56 -16.61 4.54
N ARG A 140 -0.20 -17.75 3.95
CA ARG A 140 -0.96 -18.42 2.91
C ARG A 140 -2.41 -18.66 3.36
N GLU A 141 -2.60 -19.25 4.52
CA GLU A 141 -3.93 -19.49 5.09
C GLU A 141 -4.69 -18.18 5.36
N GLY A 142 -4.00 -17.15 5.88
CA GLY A 142 -4.61 -15.85 6.11
C GLY A 142 -5.04 -15.14 4.82
N PHE A 143 -4.24 -15.21 3.77
CA PHE A 143 -4.59 -14.60 2.47
C PHE A 143 -5.69 -15.38 1.75
N LYS A 144 -5.66 -16.72 1.79
CA LYS A 144 -6.77 -17.55 1.31
C LYS A 144 -8.06 -17.20 2.06
N ARG A 145 -7.98 -17.00 3.37
CA ARG A 145 -9.14 -16.64 4.20
C ARG A 145 -9.73 -15.25 3.85
N LEU A 146 -8.94 -14.35 3.29
CA LEU A 146 -9.40 -13.07 2.72
C LEU A 146 -10.12 -13.24 1.37
N GLY A 147 -10.16 -14.44 0.80
CA GLY A 147 -10.71 -14.69 -0.53
C GLY A 147 -9.79 -14.26 -1.68
N VAL A 148 -8.49 -14.09 -1.40
CA VAL A 148 -7.49 -13.81 -2.43
C VAL A 148 -7.24 -15.07 -3.25
N THR A 149 -7.34 -14.96 -4.58
CA THR A 149 -7.07 -16.06 -5.51
C THR A 149 -5.68 -15.96 -6.10
N GLY A 150 -5.02 -17.10 -6.29
CA GLY A 150 -3.67 -17.18 -6.84
C GLY A 150 -3.14 -18.61 -6.86
N ASP A 151 -1.95 -18.82 -7.42
CA ASP A 151 -1.26 -20.11 -7.38
C ASP A 151 -0.63 -20.33 -6.00
N TRP A 152 -1.44 -20.74 -5.04
CA TRP A 152 -1.00 -20.98 -3.67
C TRP A 152 -0.16 -22.26 -3.51
N GLU A 153 -0.21 -23.15 -4.48
CA GLU A 153 0.54 -24.40 -4.47
C GLU A 153 1.98 -24.21 -4.98
N ASN A 154 2.17 -23.27 -5.90
CA ASN A 154 3.48 -22.97 -6.49
C ASN A 154 3.89 -21.50 -6.27
N PRO A 155 3.95 -21.02 -5.02
CA PRO A 155 4.40 -19.67 -4.74
C PRO A 155 5.90 -19.53 -5.01
N TYR A 156 6.36 -18.30 -5.23
CA TYR A 156 7.80 -18.10 -5.21
C TYR A 156 8.32 -17.77 -3.80
N LEU A 157 9.44 -18.32 -3.44
CA LEU A 157 10.13 -18.05 -2.19
C LEU A 157 11.56 -17.62 -2.50
N THR A 158 12.04 -16.52 -1.90
CA THR A 158 13.39 -16.03 -2.16
C THR A 158 14.47 -17.02 -1.69
N LEU A 159 14.11 -17.98 -0.81
CA LEU A 159 14.98 -19.06 -0.36
C LEU A 159 15.00 -20.31 -1.27
N SER A 160 14.18 -20.36 -2.34
CA SER A 160 14.14 -21.52 -3.22
C SER A 160 15.41 -21.62 -4.06
N PRO A 161 15.89 -22.84 -4.40
CA PRO A 161 17.13 -23.05 -5.13
C PRO A 161 17.23 -22.29 -6.45
N GLU A 162 16.19 -22.33 -7.28
CA GLU A 162 16.16 -21.63 -8.58
C GLU A 162 16.18 -20.10 -8.41
N TYR A 163 15.51 -19.59 -7.37
CA TYR A 163 15.50 -18.17 -7.08
C TYR A 163 16.90 -17.71 -6.65
N VAL A 164 17.54 -18.43 -5.70
CA VAL A 164 18.90 -18.12 -5.22
C VAL A 164 19.90 -18.18 -6.38
N ALA A 165 19.81 -19.18 -7.25
CA ALA A 165 20.65 -19.26 -8.44
C ALA A 165 20.50 -18.03 -9.34
N THR A 166 19.27 -17.56 -9.53
CA THR A 166 19.02 -16.33 -10.33
C THR A 166 19.58 -15.08 -9.64
N VAL A 167 19.54 -15.00 -8.31
CA VAL A 167 20.19 -13.90 -7.57
C VAL A 167 21.69 -13.88 -7.84
N VAL A 168 22.36 -15.02 -7.75
CA VAL A 168 23.80 -15.17 -8.06
C VAL A 168 24.09 -14.81 -9.52
N HIS A 169 23.25 -15.26 -10.45
CA HIS A 169 23.36 -14.96 -11.88
C HIS A 169 23.31 -13.44 -12.15
N VAL A 170 22.28 -12.75 -11.65
CA VAL A 170 22.12 -11.31 -11.87
C VAL A 170 23.26 -10.51 -11.22
N LEU A 171 23.74 -10.92 -10.05
CA LEU A 171 24.91 -10.31 -9.44
C LEU A 171 26.15 -10.48 -10.34
N GLY A 172 26.34 -11.65 -10.95
CA GLY A 172 27.41 -11.92 -11.91
C GLY A 172 27.30 -11.07 -13.18
N GLU A 173 26.09 -10.86 -13.70
CA GLU A 173 25.85 -9.94 -14.82
C GLU A 173 26.22 -8.49 -14.45
N LEU A 174 25.82 -8.00 -13.28
CA LEU A 174 26.19 -6.67 -12.77
C LEU A 174 27.70 -6.52 -12.56
N TYR A 175 28.35 -7.54 -12.00
CA TYR A 175 29.82 -7.56 -11.82
C TYR A 175 30.57 -7.42 -13.14
N LYS A 176 30.13 -8.12 -14.19
CA LYS A 176 30.68 -7.99 -15.56
C LYS A 176 30.60 -6.59 -16.12
N THR A 177 29.60 -5.79 -15.73
CA THR A 177 29.52 -4.38 -16.16
C THR A 177 30.59 -3.51 -15.50
N GLY A 178 31.28 -4.01 -14.46
CA GLY A 178 32.18 -3.23 -13.61
C GLY A 178 31.48 -2.35 -12.57
N ALA A 179 30.16 -2.42 -12.48
CA ALA A 179 29.38 -1.61 -11.52
C ALA A 179 29.48 -2.11 -10.07
N VAL A 180 29.91 -3.36 -9.87
CA VAL A 180 30.07 -3.97 -8.54
C VAL A 180 31.53 -4.05 -8.19
N ALA A 181 31.93 -3.45 -7.08
CA ALA A 181 33.30 -3.54 -6.57
C ALA A 181 33.35 -3.36 -5.05
N LYS A 182 34.46 -3.83 -4.45
CA LYS A 182 34.77 -3.63 -3.03
C LYS A 182 35.34 -2.22 -2.82
N GLY A 183 34.85 -1.53 -1.81
CA GLY A 183 35.31 -0.19 -1.48
C GLY A 183 35.37 0.05 0.03
N LEU A 184 36.17 1.03 0.45
CA LEU A 184 36.26 1.50 1.84
C LEU A 184 35.52 2.83 1.93
N LYS A 185 34.30 2.82 2.47
CA LYS A 185 33.44 4.01 2.61
C LYS A 185 32.71 4.02 3.96
N PRO A 186 32.40 5.18 4.54
CA PRO A 186 31.51 5.27 5.69
C PRO A 186 30.09 4.89 5.29
N ILE A 187 29.52 3.95 6.02
CA ILE A 187 28.16 3.46 5.81
C ILE A 187 27.41 3.49 7.15
N TYR A 188 26.07 3.46 7.10
CA TYR A 188 25.28 3.20 8.29
C TYR A 188 25.66 1.84 8.87
N TRP A 189 26.02 1.84 10.14
CA TRP A 189 26.43 0.63 10.87
C TRP A 189 25.68 0.51 12.18
N CYS A 190 25.04 -0.62 12.40
CA CYS A 190 24.41 -0.93 13.68
C CYS A 190 25.41 -1.68 14.57
N ALA A 191 25.94 -1.01 15.58
CA ALA A 191 26.88 -1.63 16.54
C ALA A 191 26.25 -2.79 17.34
N THR A 192 24.95 -2.73 17.62
CA THR A 192 24.20 -3.79 18.31
C THR A 192 24.00 -5.03 17.43
N CYS A 193 23.59 -4.83 16.18
CA CYS A 193 23.42 -5.92 15.22
C CYS A 193 24.74 -6.32 14.54
N GLN A 194 25.77 -5.52 14.65
CA GLN A 194 27.11 -5.70 14.05
C GLN A 194 27.04 -5.91 12.53
N THR A 195 26.32 -5.05 11.84
CA THR A 195 26.15 -5.16 10.39
C THR A 195 25.93 -3.80 9.75
N ALA A 196 26.30 -3.70 8.46
CA ALA A 196 25.96 -2.60 7.58
C ALA A 196 24.43 -2.50 7.39
N LEU A 197 23.95 -1.29 7.21
CA LEU A 197 22.54 -1.00 6.92
C LEU A 197 22.44 -0.17 5.62
N ALA A 198 21.42 -0.43 4.82
CA ALA A 198 21.02 0.46 3.74
C ALA A 198 20.19 1.64 4.30
N GLU A 199 20.02 2.71 3.50
CA GLU A 199 19.20 3.86 3.88
C GLU A 199 17.76 3.47 4.23
N ALA A 200 17.18 2.48 3.52
CA ALA A 200 15.84 1.97 3.79
C ALA A 200 15.72 1.19 5.11
N GLU A 201 16.85 0.84 5.74
CA GLU A 201 16.92 0.09 6.99
C GLU A 201 17.17 0.99 8.22
N VAL A 202 17.05 2.32 8.03
CA VAL A 202 17.27 3.35 9.06
C VAL A 202 15.98 4.12 9.29
N GLU A 203 15.62 4.31 10.56
CA GLU A 203 14.50 5.13 11.00
C GLU A 203 15.04 6.34 11.80
N TYR A 204 14.45 7.52 11.63
CA TYR A 204 14.83 8.72 12.38
C TYR A 204 13.89 8.91 13.56
N ALA A 205 14.50 9.15 14.73
CA ALA A 205 13.77 9.41 15.99
C ALA A 205 14.45 10.55 16.77
N ASN A 206 13.71 11.18 17.67
CA ASN A 206 14.29 12.16 18.58
C ASN A 206 15.31 11.47 19.49
N HIS A 207 16.49 12.05 19.57
CA HIS A 207 17.62 11.57 20.35
C HIS A 207 18.29 12.76 21.04
N VAL A 208 18.77 12.53 22.28
CA VAL A 208 19.55 13.51 23.02
C VAL A 208 21.03 13.14 22.91
N SER A 209 21.83 14.00 22.30
CA SER A 209 23.26 13.85 22.16
C SER A 209 24.01 14.96 22.91
N PRO A 210 25.21 14.71 23.44
CA PRO A 210 26.04 15.82 23.92
C PRO A 210 26.51 16.68 22.76
N SER A 211 26.29 17.99 22.87
CA SER A 211 26.76 19.01 21.94
C SER A 211 27.93 19.76 22.56
N ILE A 212 29.03 19.93 21.81
CA ILE A 212 30.23 20.56 22.31
C ILE A 212 30.83 21.61 21.36
N TYR A 213 31.40 22.70 21.94
CA TYR A 213 32.20 23.69 21.26
C TYR A 213 33.67 23.51 21.66
N VAL A 214 34.55 23.28 20.71
CA VAL A 214 35.97 22.93 20.94
C VAL A 214 36.91 23.80 20.14
N LYS A 215 38.01 24.29 20.79
CA LYS A 215 39.07 25.06 20.15
C LYS A 215 40.15 24.15 19.61
N PHE A 216 40.50 24.28 18.36
CA PHE A 216 41.61 23.57 17.70
C PHE A 216 42.74 24.57 17.42
N PRO A 217 43.92 24.50 18.10
CA PRO A 217 45.01 25.47 17.96
C PRO A 217 45.64 25.43 16.58
N ALA A 218 45.75 26.61 15.95
CA ALA A 218 46.45 26.74 14.67
C ALA A 218 47.94 26.45 14.87
N VAL A 219 48.54 25.78 13.89
CA VAL A 219 49.99 25.53 13.83
C VAL A 219 50.66 26.57 12.97
N ASP A 220 50.07 26.83 11.81
CA ASP A 220 50.58 27.85 10.90
C ASP A 220 50.11 29.25 11.28
N PRO A 221 50.92 30.29 11.01
CA PRO A 221 50.51 31.68 11.18
C PRO A 221 49.29 32.02 10.37
N VAL A 222 48.21 32.51 11.01
CA VAL A 222 47.01 32.96 10.30
C VAL A 222 47.24 34.36 9.71
N PRO A 223 46.94 34.63 8.42
CA PRO A 223 47.31 35.89 7.76
C PRO A 223 46.82 37.16 8.48
N GLY A 224 47.78 37.97 8.96
CA GLY A 224 47.53 39.25 9.63
C GLY A 224 46.90 39.17 11.00
N ILE A 225 47.11 38.05 11.72
CA ILE A 225 46.73 37.86 13.12
C ILE A 225 48.01 37.51 13.92
N GLU A 226 48.21 38.23 15.03
CA GLU A 226 49.34 38.00 15.91
C GLU A 226 48.86 37.24 17.19
N GLY A 227 49.69 36.34 17.71
CA GLY A 227 49.44 35.55 18.93
C GLY A 227 48.76 34.21 18.66
N PRO A 228 48.32 33.53 19.72
CA PRO A 228 47.67 32.23 19.61
C PRO A 228 46.32 32.34 18.88
N VAL A 229 46.07 31.43 17.93
CA VAL A 229 44.85 31.36 17.14
C VAL A 229 44.27 29.96 17.30
N SER A 230 42.92 29.84 17.42
CA SER A 230 42.24 28.57 17.40
C SER A 230 40.99 28.63 16.51
N TYR A 231 40.77 27.56 15.75
CA TYR A 231 39.50 27.31 15.03
C TYR A 231 38.52 26.73 16.02
N VAL A 232 37.30 27.26 16.05
CA VAL A 232 36.24 26.73 16.95
C VAL A 232 35.27 25.85 16.14
N ILE A 233 35.22 24.59 16.48
CA ILE A 233 34.25 23.64 15.88
C ILE A 233 33.10 23.43 16.84
N TRP A 234 31.97 22.96 16.27
CA TRP A 234 30.81 22.47 16.95
C TRP A 234 30.47 21.07 16.48
N THR A 235 30.15 20.15 17.40
CA THR A 235 29.71 18.80 17.06
C THR A 235 28.73 18.24 18.08
N THR A 236 27.81 17.41 17.64
CA THR A 236 26.89 16.59 18.47
C THR A 236 27.37 15.14 18.61
N THR A 237 28.54 14.80 18.07
CA THR A 237 29.14 13.47 18.10
C THR A 237 30.58 13.54 18.60
N PRO A 238 30.81 13.85 19.90
CA PRO A 238 32.17 13.95 20.46
C PRO A 238 33.01 12.71 20.21
N TRP A 239 32.41 11.54 20.16
CA TRP A 239 33.08 10.26 19.93
C TRP A 239 33.77 10.16 18.55
N THR A 240 33.47 11.07 17.58
CA THR A 240 34.15 11.09 16.27
C THR A 240 35.46 11.90 16.31
N LEU A 241 35.70 12.69 17.35
CA LEU A 241 36.90 13.52 17.48
C LEU A 241 38.21 12.73 17.37
N PRO A 242 38.36 11.49 17.96
CA PRO A 242 39.59 10.71 17.76
C PRO A 242 39.92 10.42 16.31
N ALA A 243 38.93 10.44 15.42
CA ALA A 243 39.07 10.22 13.98
C ALA A 243 39.13 11.54 13.17
N ASN A 244 39.21 12.70 13.80
CA ASN A 244 39.37 13.99 13.12
C ASN A 244 40.64 14.02 12.29
N LEU A 245 40.51 14.42 11.00
CA LEU A 245 41.62 14.55 10.07
C LEU A 245 41.64 15.89 9.31
N ALA A 246 40.59 16.71 9.41
CA ALA A 246 40.53 18.04 8.83
C ALA A 246 39.49 18.91 9.56
N ILE A 247 39.54 20.22 9.33
CA ILE A 247 38.44 21.16 9.57
C ILE A 247 38.03 21.73 8.21
N ALA A 248 36.77 21.62 7.85
CA ALA A 248 36.20 22.14 6.60
C ALA A 248 35.62 23.56 6.80
N LEU A 249 35.93 24.46 5.87
CA LEU A 249 35.40 25.81 5.76
C LEU A 249 34.67 25.99 4.44
N ASN A 250 33.70 26.89 4.37
CA ASN A 250 33.12 27.26 3.10
C ASN A 250 33.98 28.33 2.42
N PRO A 251 34.38 28.18 1.15
CA PRO A 251 35.27 29.11 0.45
C PRO A 251 34.75 30.54 0.39
N ASP A 252 33.43 30.71 0.28
CA ASP A 252 32.79 32.01 0.03
C ASP A 252 32.33 32.72 1.32
N PHE A 253 32.40 32.06 2.48
CA PHE A 253 31.98 32.65 3.75
C PHE A 253 33.06 33.56 4.32
N GLU A 254 32.61 34.55 5.07
CA GLU A 254 33.46 35.39 5.92
C GLU A 254 33.61 34.73 7.29
N TYR A 255 34.84 34.77 7.80
CA TYR A 255 35.23 34.25 9.12
C TYR A 255 35.78 35.36 9.96
N ASP A 256 35.23 35.57 11.15
CA ASP A 256 35.71 36.56 12.09
C ASP A 256 36.87 36.00 12.93
N ALA A 257 37.95 36.73 12.98
CA ALA A 257 38.99 36.54 13.96
C ALA A 257 38.62 37.37 15.21
N ILE A 258 38.35 36.73 16.33
CA ILE A 258 37.75 37.34 17.50
C ILE A 258 38.71 37.15 18.68
N LYS A 259 39.17 38.21 19.26
CA LYS A 259 40.04 38.15 20.43
C LYS A 259 39.25 37.92 21.70
N VAL A 260 39.60 36.88 22.45
CA VAL A 260 39.00 36.45 23.72
C VAL A 260 40.12 36.08 24.67
N ALA A 261 40.22 36.76 25.81
CA ALA A 261 41.18 36.46 26.92
C ALA A 261 42.64 36.19 26.46
N GLY A 262 43.12 36.93 25.43
CA GLY A 262 44.52 36.81 24.96
C GLY A 262 44.73 35.86 23.80
N GLU A 263 43.73 35.08 23.39
CA GLU A 263 43.70 34.17 22.25
C GLU A 263 42.76 34.72 21.15
N THR A 264 42.94 34.32 19.91
CA THR A 264 42.04 34.69 18.78
C THR A 264 41.31 33.46 18.34
N LEU A 265 39.95 33.52 18.33
CA LEU A 265 39.06 32.46 17.88
C LEU A 265 38.58 32.76 16.47
N ILE A 266 38.53 31.73 15.60
CA ILE A 266 38.04 31.83 14.23
C ILE A 266 36.71 31.10 14.13
N MET A 267 35.67 31.80 13.66
CA MET A 267 34.30 31.30 13.41
C MET A 267 33.68 32.08 12.25
N ALA A 268 32.72 31.50 11.55
CA ALA A 268 31.96 32.19 10.50
C ALA A 268 31.31 33.46 11.04
N SER A 269 31.47 34.60 10.35
CA SER A 269 31.03 35.93 10.80
C SER A 269 29.53 35.96 11.18
N TYR A 270 28.71 35.23 10.42
CA TYR A 270 27.26 35.15 10.68
C TYR A 270 26.92 34.39 11.96
N LEU A 271 27.63 33.29 12.26
CA LEU A 271 27.37 32.42 13.39
C LEU A 271 28.11 32.85 14.68
N ALA A 272 29.17 33.64 14.57
CA ALA A 272 30.00 34.02 15.67
C ALA A 272 29.25 34.70 16.84
N PRO A 273 28.32 35.65 16.64
CA PRO A 273 27.59 36.25 17.75
C PRO A 273 26.78 35.24 18.57
N GLN A 274 26.14 34.30 17.91
CA GLN A 274 25.37 33.26 18.56
C GLN A 274 26.26 32.26 19.30
N ALA A 275 27.32 31.79 18.65
CA ALA A 275 28.26 30.83 19.24
C ALA A 275 28.98 31.42 20.47
N LEU A 276 29.37 32.71 20.47
CA LEU A 276 29.95 33.39 21.62
C LEU A 276 28.96 33.50 22.77
N ALA A 277 27.70 33.89 22.49
CA ALA A 277 26.64 33.99 23.49
C ALA A 277 26.35 32.60 24.12
N GLU A 278 26.25 31.55 23.33
CA GLU A 278 26.05 30.16 23.80
C GLU A 278 27.23 29.69 24.65
N CYS A 279 28.47 30.05 24.29
CA CYS A 279 29.66 29.75 25.09
C CYS A 279 29.83 30.67 26.32
N GLY A 280 28.92 31.64 26.57
CA GLY A 280 29.00 32.56 27.68
C GLY A 280 30.15 33.57 27.59
N ILE A 281 30.65 33.83 26.37
CA ILE A 281 31.77 34.74 26.09
C ILE A 281 31.21 36.15 25.86
N THR A 282 31.27 37.02 26.86
CA THR A 282 30.75 38.40 26.82
C THR A 282 31.81 39.42 26.48
N GLU A 283 33.06 39.19 26.89
CA GLU A 283 34.19 40.11 26.61
C GLU A 283 34.97 39.60 25.41
N HIS A 284 34.81 40.29 24.30
CA HIS A 284 35.48 39.94 23.03
C HIS A 284 35.62 41.16 22.12
N SER A 285 36.57 41.08 21.18
CA SER A 285 36.74 42.11 20.15
C SER A 285 37.07 41.50 18.82
N LYS A 286 36.43 41.98 17.78
CA LYS A 286 36.71 41.53 16.42
C LYS A 286 38.02 42.17 15.92
N VAL A 287 38.98 41.36 15.52
CA VAL A 287 40.29 41.77 15.05
C VAL A 287 40.35 41.90 13.53
N LYS A 288 39.82 40.93 12.83
CA LYS A 288 39.88 40.83 11.38
C LYS A 288 38.75 39.99 10.81
N VAL A 289 38.40 40.22 9.53
CA VAL A 289 37.55 39.34 8.73
C VAL A 289 38.44 38.65 7.69
N LEU A 290 38.27 37.35 7.53
CA LEU A 290 38.98 36.47 6.59
C LEU A 290 37.96 35.81 5.68
N ARG A 291 38.40 35.43 4.48
CA ARG A 291 37.59 34.54 3.62
C ARG A 291 37.98 33.08 3.85
N GLY A 292 37.05 32.14 3.77
CA GLY A 292 37.36 30.72 3.94
C GLY A 292 38.52 30.28 3.03
N LYS A 293 38.51 30.70 1.76
CA LYS A 293 39.55 30.38 0.80
C LYS A 293 40.98 30.91 1.18
N ASP A 294 41.07 31.93 2.03
CA ASP A 294 42.35 32.47 2.47
C ASP A 294 42.96 31.62 3.60
N LEU A 295 42.24 30.69 4.15
CA LEU A 295 42.60 29.78 5.23
C LEU A 295 42.91 28.37 4.70
N GLU A 296 42.66 28.07 3.43
CA GLU A 296 42.90 26.76 2.83
C GLU A 296 44.39 26.35 2.97
N GLY A 297 44.61 25.11 3.32
CA GLY A 297 45.94 24.52 3.45
C GLY A 297 46.71 24.94 4.70
N LEU A 298 46.20 25.83 5.54
CA LEU A 298 46.74 26.05 6.87
C LEU A 298 46.51 24.84 7.75
N HIS A 299 47.36 24.64 8.76
CA HIS A 299 47.28 23.48 9.64
C HIS A 299 46.91 23.87 11.06
N TYR A 300 46.27 22.93 11.74
CA TYR A 300 45.96 22.97 13.15
C TYR A 300 46.45 21.70 13.87
N ARG A 301 46.64 21.80 15.16
CA ARG A 301 47.02 20.66 16.03
C ARG A 301 45.80 19.98 16.57
N HIS A 302 45.76 18.63 16.46
CA HIS A 302 44.67 17.83 17.00
C HIS A 302 44.66 17.91 18.53
N VAL A 303 43.45 18.13 19.12
CA VAL A 303 43.32 18.43 20.55
C VAL A 303 43.54 17.23 21.49
N MET A 304 43.33 16.01 20.96
CA MET A 304 43.49 14.76 21.70
C MET A 304 44.75 13.99 21.34
N PHE A 305 45.32 14.25 20.19
CA PHE A 305 46.52 13.64 19.67
C PHE A 305 47.52 14.73 19.21
N PRO A 306 48.32 15.30 20.12
CA PRO A 306 49.14 16.50 19.85
C PRO A 306 50.15 16.32 18.73
N ASP A 307 50.56 15.08 18.44
CA ASP A 307 51.51 14.78 17.34
C ASP A 307 50.83 14.77 15.97
N ARG A 308 49.46 14.76 15.91
CA ARG A 308 48.68 14.82 14.67
C ARG A 308 48.44 16.28 14.29
N VAL A 309 48.97 16.65 13.14
CA VAL A 309 48.73 17.94 12.52
C VAL A 309 47.87 17.76 11.29
N CYS A 310 46.76 18.50 11.20
CA CYS A 310 45.71 18.33 10.20
C CYS A 310 45.47 19.63 9.41
N PRO A 311 45.05 19.53 8.14
CA PRO A 311 44.81 20.69 7.30
C PRO A 311 43.41 21.31 7.49
N ILE A 312 43.32 22.59 7.18
CA ILE A 312 42.07 23.27 6.84
C ILE A 312 41.79 23.01 5.37
N ILE A 313 40.56 22.54 5.10
CA ILE A 313 40.09 22.25 3.72
C ILE A 313 38.84 23.05 3.39
N LEU A 314 38.47 23.13 2.11
CA LEU A 314 37.27 23.85 1.67
C LEU A 314 36.18 22.89 1.27
N ALA A 315 34.93 23.20 1.68
CA ALA A 315 33.77 22.35 1.39
C ALA A 315 32.47 23.16 1.24
N ASP A 316 31.74 22.88 0.17
CA ASP A 316 30.48 23.58 -0.14
C ASP A 316 29.31 23.15 0.82
N HIS A 317 29.41 21.99 1.47
CA HIS A 317 28.43 21.50 2.41
C HIS A 317 28.45 22.25 3.77
N VAL A 318 29.45 23.06 4.04
CA VAL A 318 29.47 23.91 5.23
C VAL A 318 28.39 24.98 5.12
N THR A 319 27.42 24.99 6.05
CA THR A 319 26.27 25.90 6.08
C THR A 319 26.36 26.93 7.20
N LEU A 320 25.44 27.89 7.20
CA LEU A 320 25.28 28.91 8.24
C LEU A 320 24.04 28.66 9.11
N GLU A 321 23.50 27.41 9.14
CA GLU A 321 22.29 27.10 9.86
C GLU A 321 22.53 26.88 11.38
N ALA A 322 23.67 26.29 11.72
CA ALA A 322 24.05 26.02 13.11
C ALA A 322 25.55 25.90 13.30
N GLY A 323 25.99 25.96 14.56
CA GLY A 323 27.40 25.75 14.95
C GLY A 323 28.29 26.98 14.77
N THR A 324 29.46 26.82 14.18
CA THR A 324 30.51 27.85 14.08
C THR A 324 30.95 28.14 12.64
N GLY A 325 30.50 27.37 11.65
CA GLY A 325 30.99 27.43 10.29
C GLY A 325 32.41 26.83 10.07
N CYS A 326 33.03 26.32 11.14
CA CYS A 326 34.22 25.47 11.08
C CYS A 326 33.74 24.04 11.38
N VAL A 327 33.73 23.17 10.39
CA VAL A 327 33.16 21.81 10.53
C VAL A 327 34.27 20.80 10.76
N HIS A 328 34.22 20.15 11.93
CA HIS A 328 35.02 18.97 12.23
C HIS A 328 34.79 17.89 11.18
N THR A 329 35.85 17.42 10.54
CA THR A 329 35.82 16.48 9.43
C THR A 329 36.50 15.17 9.81
N ALA A 330 35.73 14.08 9.83
CA ALA A 330 36.18 12.70 10.06
C ALA A 330 35.74 11.80 8.90
N PRO A 331 36.54 11.63 7.83
CA PRO A 331 36.16 10.89 6.63
C PRO A 331 35.75 9.42 6.87
N GLY A 332 36.11 8.85 7.99
CA GLY A 332 35.71 7.50 8.43
C GLY A 332 34.30 7.43 9.06
N HIS A 333 33.69 8.58 9.42
CA HIS A 333 32.45 8.66 10.21
C HIS A 333 31.41 9.64 9.64
N GLY A 334 31.57 10.11 8.40
CA GLY A 334 30.62 10.98 7.71
C GLY A 334 30.69 10.81 6.19
N GLN A 335 29.55 10.78 5.50
CA GLN A 335 29.52 10.67 4.02
C GLN A 335 30.07 11.92 3.34
N GLU A 336 29.65 13.11 3.78
CA GLU A 336 30.13 14.39 3.24
C GLU A 336 31.62 14.57 3.54
N ASP A 337 32.04 14.18 4.76
CA ASP A 337 33.44 14.18 5.17
C ASP A 337 34.32 13.28 4.29
N TYR A 338 33.77 12.09 3.95
CA TYR A 338 34.45 11.16 3.04
C TYR A 338 34.61 11.73 1.64
N VAL A 339 33.53 12.31 1.08
CA VAL A 339 33.57 12.89 -0.29
C VAL A 339 34.57 14.04 -0.38
N ILE A 340 34.57 14.93 0.61
CA ILE A 340 35.52 16.07 0.61
C ILE A 340 36.94 15.59 0.94
N GLY A 341 37.08 14.66 1.89
CA GLY A 341 38.38 14.07 2.22
C GLY A 341 39.06 13.43 1.02
N ALA A 342 38.30 12.69 0.20
CA ALA A 342 38.80 12.07 -1.03
C ALA A 342 39.34 13.10 -2.05
N LYS A 343 38.73 14.30 -2.17
CA LYS A 343 39.21 15.37 -3.03
C LYS A 343 40.59 15.91 -2.57
N TYR A 344 40.87 15.86 -1.27
CA TYR A 344 42.14 16.30 -0.66
C TYR A 344 43.11 15.14 -0.43
N GLY A 345 42.81 13.91 -0.88
CA GLY A 345 43.64 12.72 -0.71
C GLY A 345 43.71 12.22 0.75
N ILE A 346 42.74 12.56 1.57
CA ILE A 346 42.65 12.12 2.97
C ILE A 346 41.93 10.78 3.00
N GLU A 347 42.61 9.71 3.40
CA GLU A 347 42.01 8.38 3.52
C GLU A 347 41.07 8.31 4.71
N PRO A 348 39.95 7.55 4.60
CA PRO A 348 39.02 7.40 5.70
C PRO A 348 39.62 6.59 6.84
N PHE A 349 39.73 7.21 8.01
CA PHE A 349 40.20 6.60 9.24
C PHE A 349 39.05 6.35 10.21
N SER A 350 38.83 5.09 10.61
CA SER A 350 37.75 4.69 11.52
C SER A 350 38.28 3.76 12.61
N PRO A 351 38.73 4.31 13.75
CA PRO A 351 39.27 3.52 14.86
C PRO A 351 38.16 2.89 15.73
N VAL A 352 37.17 2.24 15.09
CA VAL A 352 36.01 1.64 15.75
C VAL A 352 35.73 0.28 15.14
N ASP A 353 35.57 -0.74 15.97
CA ASP A 353 35.26 -2.11 15.52
C ASP A 353 33.77 -2.33 15.20
N GLY A 354 33.40 -3.56 14.85
CA GLY A 354 32.03 -3.92 14.51
C GLY A 354 31.03 -3.81 15.66
N ALA A 355 31.47 -3.91 16.90
CA ALA A 355 30.64 -3.74 18.09
C ALA A 355 30.49 -2.26 18.52
N GLY A 356 31.10 -1.34 17.77
CA GLY A 356 31.13 0.08 18.13
C GLY A 356 32.09 0.40 19.27
N ILE A 357 33.12 -0.43 19.44
CA ILE A 357 34.16 -0.28 20.45
C ILE A 357 35.39 0.35 19.79
N PHE A 358 36.01 1.32 20.44
CA PHE A 358 37.27 1.90 19.98
C PHE A 358 38.39 0.89 19.93
N THR A 359 39.12 0.86 18.82
CA THR A 359 40.34 0.05 18.65
C THR A 359 41.55 0.73 19.32
N GLU A 360 42.71 0.02 19.36
CA GLU A 360 43.96 0.57 19.86
C GLU A 360 44.39 1.90 19.21
N GLU A 361 43.98 2.12 17.99
CA GLU A 361 44.25 3.36 17.23
C GLU A 361 43.55 4.62 17.80
N ALA A 362 42.50 4.45 18.64
CA ALA A 362 41.88 5.53 19.39
C ALA A 362 42.66 5.91 20.68
N GLY A 363 43.78 5.31 20.93
CA GLY A 363 44.69 5.61 22.07
C GLY A 363 44.00 5.44 23.44
N PRO A 364 43.83 6.52 24.23
CA PRO A 364 43.29 6.40 25.58
C PRO A 364 41.82 5.93 25.66
N TYR A 365 41.09 5.90 24.56
CA TYR A 365 39.70 5.49 24.49
C TYR A 365 39.53 4.04 24.04
N ALA A 366 40.63 3.33 23.71
CA ALA A 366 40.61 1.92 23.29
C ALA A 366 39.80 1.05 24.27
N GLY A 367 39.00 0.13 23.74
CA GLY A 367 38.18 -0.78 24.53
C GLY A 367 36.87 -0.15 25.06
N THR A 368 36.58 1.14 24.81
CA THR A 368 35.34 1.82 25.26
C THR A 368 34.33 1.87 24.14
N GLN A 369 33.05 1.66 24.45
CA GLN A 369 31.96 1.85 23.49
C GLN A 369 31.82 3.33 23.13
N VAL A 370 31.59 3.64 21.84
CA VAL A 370 31.65 5.02 21.31
C VAL A 370 30.74 6.01 22.03
N PHE A 371 29.50 5.63 22.34
CA PHE A 371 28.55 6.53 23.03
C PHE A 371 28.93 6.71 24.51
N ASP A 372 29.46 5.66 25.17
CA ASP A 372 29.95 5.74 26.57
C ASP A 372 31.21 6.59 26.69
N ALA A 373 32.03 6.62 25.63
CA ALA A 373 33.26 7.45 25.59
C ALA A 373 32.97 8.95 25.58
N ASN A 374 31.78 9.40 25.17
CA ASN A 374 31.43 10.83 25.08
C ASN A 374 31.71 11.58 26.39
N ALA A 375 31.29 11.01 27.52
CA ALA A 375 31.48 11.65 28.83
C ALA A 375 32.97 11.87 29.15
N ARG A 376 33.78 10.83 28.92
CA ARG A 376 35.23 10.89 29.17
C ARG A 376 35.92 11.86 28.20
N ILE A 377 35.54 11.85 26.92
CA ILE A 377 36.07 12.80 25.93
C ILE A 377 35.81 14.25 26.37
N ILE A 378 34.60 14.55 26.84
CA ILE A 378 34.22 15.89 27.33
C ILE A 378 35.04 16.29 28.54
N GLU A 379 35.27 15.36 29.48
CA GLU A 379 36.13 15.62 30.66
C GLU A 379 37.57 15.92 30.27
N ASP A 380 38.14 15.15 29.33
CA ASP A 380 39.52 15.34 28.86
C ASP A 380 39.69 16.64 28.12
N LEU A 381 38.70 17.03 27.27
CA LEU A 381 38.69 18.33 26.58
C LEU A 381 38.54 19.50 27.56
N LYS A 382 37.80 19.32 28.65
CA LYS A 382 37.69 20.33 29.71
C LYS A 382 39.00 20.45 30.49
N ALA A 383 39.62 19.34 30.83
CA ALA A 383 40.90 19.31 31.57
C ALA A 383 42.06 19.96 30.77
N SER A 384 42.06 19.77 29.44
CA SER A 384 43.03 20.40 28.54
C SER A 384 42.75 21.88 28.23
N GLY A 385 41.59 22.42 28.69
CA GLY A 385 41.20 23.82 28.48
C GLY A 385 40.78 24.19 27.04
N VAL A 386 40.51 23.22 26.18
CA VAL A 386 40.07 23.43 24.81
C VAL A 386 38.53 23.40 24.67
N LEU A 387 37.82 22.88 25.64
CA LEU A 387 36.35 22.88 25.66
C LEU A 387 35.82 24.26 26.05
N LEU A 388 34.97 24.86 25.17
CA LEU A 388 34.30 26.13 25.49
C LEU A 388 32.94 25.89 26.16
N LYS A 389 32.18 24.93 25.65
CA LYS A 389 30.84 24.56 26.20
C LYS A 389 30.52 23.12 25.92
N ALA A 390 29.74 22.52 26.79
CA ALA A 390 29.05 21.24 26.58
C ALA A 390 27.62 21.33 27.13
N GLU A 391 26.66 20.81 26.39
CA GLU A 391 25.25 20.74 26.78
C GLU A 391 24.53 19.59 26.07
N ASP A 392 23.38 19.20 26.56
CA ASP A 392 22.51 18.24 25.90
C ASP A 392 21.75 18.89 24.73
N TYR A 393 21.71 18.23 23.57
CA TYR A 393 21.06 18.69 22.35
C TYR A 393 20.11 17.65 21.83
N GLU A 394 18.81 18.00 21.75
CA GLU A 394 17.79 17.14 21.20
C GLU A 394 17.67 17.35 19.69
N HIS A 395 17.82 16.28 18.92
CA HIS A 395 17.75 16.32 17.47
C HIS A 395 17.24 14.99 16.88
N SER A 396 16.90 15.00 15.59
CA SER A 396 16.57 13.80 14.83
C SER A 396 17.84 13.00 14.58
N TYR A 397 17.86 11.73 15.01
CA TYR A 397 19.02 10.84 14.88
C TYR A 397 18.63 9.52 14.24
N ALA A 398 19.55 8.93 13.47
CA ALA A 398 19.35 7.67 12.77
C ALA A 398 19.39 6.48 13.74
N HIS A 399 18.38 5.61 13.68
CA HIS A 399 18.24 4.40 14.47
C HIS A 399 18.07 3.17 13.57
N CYS A 400 18.54 2.03 14.02
CA CYS A 400 18.35 0.76 13.35
C CYS A 400 16.86 0.35 13.35
N TRP A 401 16.29 0.11 12.21
CA TRP A 401 14.89 -0.28 12.05
C TRP A 401 14.48 -1.57 12.80
N ARG A 402 15.46 -2.39 13.22
CA ARG A 402 15.23 -3.68 13.90
C ARG A 402 15.41 -3.63 15.41
N CYS A 403 16.57 -3.19 15.87
CA CYS A 403 16.83 -3.14 17.31
C CYS A 403 16.39 -1.82 17.95
N GLY A 404 16.13 -0.77 17.14
CA GLY A 404 15.75 0.55 17.63
C GLY A 404 16.87 1.35 18.27
N ASN A 405 18.11 0.85 18.25
CA ASN A 405 19.27 1.53 18.81
C ASN A 405 19.88 2.53 17.82
N PRO A 406 20.53 3.61 18.31
CA PRO A 406 21.21 4.57 17.46
C PRO A 406 22.30 3.89 16.61
N VAL A 407 22.43 4.33 15.36
CA VAL A 407 23.45 3.84 14.42
C VAL A 407 24.63 4.78 14.39
N ILE A 408 25.76 4.30 13.89
CA ILE A 408 26.95 5.10 13.62
C ILE A 408 27.28 5.08 12.14
N TYR A 409 28.05 6.05 11.66
CA TYR A 409 28.78 5.92 10.41
C TYR A 409 30.14 5.28 10.69
N ARG A 410 30.50 4.25 9.89
CA ARG A 410 31.74 3.51 10.04
C ARG A 410 32.31 3.16 8.68
N ALA A 411 33.52 3.65 8.37
CA ALA A 411 34.23 3.21 7.19
C ALA A 411 34.74 1.78 7.40
N THR A 412 34.32 0.88 6.52
CA THR A 412 34.72 -0.53 6.52
C THR A 412 34.69 -1.07 5.09
N PRO A 413 35.57 -2.01 4.73
CA PRO A 413 35.55 -2.60 3.39
C PRO A 413 34.23 -3.33 3.15
N GLN A 414 33.47 -2.88 2.14
CA GLN A 414 32.17 -3.42 1.79
C GLN A 414 32.03 -3.58 0.27
N TRP A 415 31.05 -4.37 -0.17
CA TRP A 415 30.68 -4.48 -1.57
C TRP A 415 29.61 -3.46 -1.93
N PHE A 416 29.81 -2.74 -3.05
CA PHE A 416 28.92 -1.70 -3.52
C PHE A 416 28.51 -1.93 -4.97
N ILE A 417 27.28 -1.56 -5.30
CA ILE A 417 26.88 -1.17 -6.65
C ILE A 417 27.12 0.34 -6.75
N TYR A 418 28.06 0.74 -7.63
CA TYR A 418 28.43 2.13 -7.88
C TYR A 418 27.42 2.76 -8.82
N ILE A 419 26.56 3.62 -8.30
CA ILE A 419 25.39 4.13 -9.02
C ILE A 419 25.74 5.10 -10.15
N ASP A 420 26.85 5.82 -10.05
CA ASP A 420 27.30 6.74 -11.10
C ASP A 420 28.18 6.06 -12.15
N GLN A 421 28.62 4.82 -11.91
CA GLN A 421 29.38 4.06 -12.88
C GLN A 421 28.49 3.56 -14.02
N ASN A 422 29.00 3.57 -15.25
CA ASN A 422 28.29 3.13 -16.46
C ASN A 422 26.95 3.83 -16.69
N HIS A 423 26.79 5.05 -16.16
CA HIS A 423 25.56 5.85 -16.29
C HIS A 423 24.33 5.15 -15.70
N ILE A 424 24.48 4.41 -14.60
CA ILE A 424 23.36 3.67 -13.97
C ILE A 424 22.30 4.63 -13.47
N ARG A 425 22.70 5.74 -12.82
CA ARG A 425 21.76 6.76 -12.34
C ARG A 425 20.92 7.32 -13.48
N GLU A 426 21.54 7.76 -14.57
CA GLU A 426 20.86 8.34 -15.73
C GLU A 426 19.95 7.32 -16.40
N LYS A 427 20.40 6.06 -16.56
CA LYS A 427 19.59 4.99 -17.11
C LYS A 427 18.37 4.71 -16.22
N THR A 428 18.55 4.72 -14.90
CA THR A 428 17.46 4.49 -13.95
C THR A 428 16.44 5.63 -14.00
N LEU A 429 16.90 6.89 -14.04
CA LEU A 429 16.02 8.05 -14.19
C LEU A 429 15.23 7.99 -15.51
N ALA A 430 15.89 7.66 -16.61
CA ALA A 430 15.23 7.47 -17.90
C ALA A 430 14.22 6.29 -17.89
N GLY A 431 14.53 5.25 -17.13
CA GLY A 431 13.61 4.14 -16.90
C GLY A 431 12.35 4.55 -16.11
N VAL A 432 12.51 5.39 -15.08
CA VAL A 432 11.38 5.94 -14.30
C VAL A 432 10.40 6.72 -15.19
N ASP A 433 10.91 7.43 -16.21
CA ASP A 433 10.07 8.20 -17.13
C ASP A 433 9.26 7.33 -18.11
N GLN A 434 9.59 6.06 -18.27
CA GLN A 434 8.86 5.11 -19.11
C GLN A 434 7.71 4.42 -18.35
N VAL A 435 7.61 4.59 -17.05
CA VAL A 435 6.67 3.92 -16.16
C VAL A 435 5.47 4.80 -15.88
N GLN A 436 4.27 4.22 -15.89
CA GLN A 436 3.05 4.90 -15.43
C GLN A 436 2.97 4.85 -13.91
N TRP A 437 2.90 5.99 -13.25
CA TRP A 437 2.79 6.11 -11.80
C TRP A 437 1.38 6.49 -11.36
N VAL A 438 0.80 5.70 -10.47
CA VAL A 438 -0.53 5.93 -9.90
C VAL A 438 -0.43 5.91 -8.36
N PRO A 439 -0.63 7.07 -7.70
CA PRO A 439 -0.84 8.42 -8.25
C PRO A 439 0.43 9.02 -8.87
N ALA A 440 0.26 10.04 -9.70
CA ALA A 440 1.35 10.66 -10.49
C ALA A 440 2.51 11.24 -9.64
N TRP A 441 2.26 11.65 -8.39
CA TRP A 441 3.33 12.15 -7.50
C TRP A 441 4.43 11.09 -7.21
N GLY A 442 4.13 9.82 -7.40
CA GLY A 442 5.09 8.73 -7.23
C GLY A 442 6.31 8.85 -8.14
N GLN A 443 6.14 9.37 -9.36
CA GLN A 443 7.23 9.59 -10.30
C GLN A 443 8.26 10.60 -9.76
N GLU A 444 7.80 11.76 -9.33
CA GLU A 444 8.72 12.79 -8.82
C GLU A 444 9.42 12.34 -7.55
N ARG A 445 8.69 11.67 -6.66
CA ARG A 445 9.25 11.12 -5.43
C ARG A 445 10.39 10.14 -5.69
N ILE A 446 10.22 9.16 -6.58
CA ILE A 446 11.29 8.20 -6.88
C ILE A 446 12.44 8.83 -7.66
N ARG A 447 12.16 9.80 -8.53
CA ARG A 447 13.19 10.57 -9.25
C ARG A 447 14.13 11.29 -8.29
N LEU A 448 13.58 12.03 -7.32
CA LEU A 448 14.37 12.75 -6.31
C LEU A 448 15.22 11.78 -5.48
N MET A 449 14.63 10.66 -5.06
CA MET A 449 15.35 9.63 -4.30
C MET A 449 16.49 9.00 -5.10
N ILE A 450 16.31 8.70 -6.39
CA ILE A 450 17.35 8.13 -7.26
C ILE A 450 18.41 9.19 -7.57
N ALA A 451 18.01 10.44 -7.81
CA ALA A 451 18.95 11.53 -8.10
C ALA A 451 19.95 11.76 -6.96
N GLN A 452 19.52 11.58 -5.72
CA GLN A 452 20.35 11.76 -4.51
C GLN A 452 20.88 10.45 -3.93
N ARG A 453 20.56 9.28 -4.56
CA ARG A 453 20.94 7.99 -4.02
C ARG A 453 22.45 7.82 -3.95
N PRO A 454 23.02 7.48 -2.78
CA PRO A 454 24.44 7.08 -2.67
C PRO A 454 24.66 5.71 -3.31
N ASP A 455 25.93 5.32 -3.45
CA ASP A 455 26.28 3.96 -3.86
C ASP A 455 25.61 2.92 -2.94
N TRP A 456 25.11 1.84 -3.53
CA TRP A 456 24.35 0.83 -2.81
C TRP A 456 25.29 -0.20 -2.17
N CYS A 457 25.46 -0.16 -0.86
CA CYS A 457 26.15 -1.20 -0.10
C CYS A 457 25.31 -2.48 -0.08
N ILE A 458 25.81 -3.53 -0.74
CA ILE A 458 25.13 -4.81 -0.91
C ILE A 458 25.62 -5.93 0.01
N SER A 459 26.64 -5.70 0.85
CA SER A 459 27.16 -6.69 1.79
C SER A 459 26.57 -6.52 3.19
N ARG A 460 26.29 -7.67 3.84
CA ARG A 460 25.78 -7.73 5.22
C ARG A 460 26.52 -8.80 6.00
N GLN A 461 26.91 -8.49 7.24
CA GLN A 461 27.64 -9.36 8.16
C GLN A 461 26.65 -10.24 8.92
N ARG A 462 25.92 -11.08 8.20
CA ARG A 462 24.85 -11.94 8.71
C ARG A 462 25.01 -13.37 8.24
N ALA A 463 24.29 -14.31 8.89
CA ALA A 463 24.31 -15.72 8.53
C ALA A 463 23.19 -16.10 7.55
N TRP A 464 22.02 -15.43 7.61
CA TRP A 464 20.82 -15.85 6.89
C TRP A 464 20.54 -15.00 5.65
N GLY A 465 20.99 -15.45 4.48
CA GLY A 465 20.82 -14.84 3.17
C GLY A 465 21.67 -15.57 2.12
N VAL A 466 21.68 -15.00 0.91
CA VAL A 466 22.52 -15.48 -0.19
C VAL A 466 23.96 -14.99 0.04
N PRO A 467 24.98 -15.86 0.07
CA PRO A 467 26.36 -15.44 0.23
C PRO A 467 26.84 -14.64 -0.98
N LEU A 468 27.74 -13.69 -0.76
CA LEU A 468 28.46 -13.01 -1.84
C LEU A 468 29.48 -13.98 -2.45
N PRO A 469 29.34 -14.39 -3.74
CA PRO A 469 30.13 -15.47 -4.35
C PRO A 469 31.50 -15.01 -4.84
N PHE A 470 32.22 -14.29 -3.98
CA PHE A 470 33.55 -13.77 -4.27
C PHE A 470 34.63 -14.56 -3.51
N PHE A 471 35.81 -14.65 -4.11
CA PHE A 471 36.99 -15.25 -3.51
C PHE A 471 38.14 -14.23 -3.44
N TYR A 472 39.09 -14.47 -2.56
CA TYR A 472 40.28 -13.63 -2.40
C TYR A 472 41.51 -14.50 -2.47
N CYS A 473 42.51 -14.10 -3.28
CA CYS A 473 43.82 -14.72 -3.26
C CYS A 473 44.46 -14.52 -1.88
N GLU A 474 44.91 -15.61 -1.21
CA GLU A 474 45.56 -15.53 0.09
C GLU A 474 46.96 -14.89 0.02
N ASP A 475 47.61 -14.96 -1.15
CA ASP A 475 48.98 -14.47 -1.33
C ASP A 475 49.03 -12.94 -1.55
N CYS A 476 47.99 -12.34 -2.21
CA CYS A 476 48.04 -10.90 -2.52
C CYS A 476 46.73 -10.13 -2.22
N GLY A 477 45.69 -10.80 -1.68
CA GLY A 477 44.41 -10.17 -1.35
C GLY A 477 43.52 -9.83 -2.53
N GLU A 478 43.94 -10.05 -3.77
CA GLU A 478 43.17 -9.74 -4.97
C GLU A 478 41.89 -10.54 -5.08
N VAL A 479 40.80 -9.87 -5.54
CA VAL A 479 39.51 -10.52 -5.77
C VAL A 479 39.60 -11.46 -6.95
N TYR A 480 39.09 -12.68 -6.78
CA TYR A 480 38.88 -13.64 -7.85
C TYR A 480 37.37 -13.84 -8.05
N ALA A 481 36.90 -13.40 -9.20
CA ALA A 481 35.49 -13.55 -9.62
C ALA A 481 35.46 -13.59 -11.16
N THR A 482 35.09 -14.74 -11.70
CA THR A 482 35.01 -14.97 -13.15
C THR A 482 33.63 -15.52 -13.53
N PRO A 483 33.24 -15.45 -14.82
CA PRO A 483 31.99 -16.07 -15.26
C PRO A 483 31.86 -17.54 -14.84
N GLU A 484 32.97 -18.30 -14.88
CA GLU A 484 33.01 -19.71 -14.49
C GLU A 484 32.83 -19.89 -12.97
N SER A 485 33.35 -18.96 -12.14
CA SER A 485 33.13 -19.03 -10.70
C SER A 485 31.67 -18.73 -10.34
N PHE A 486 31.02 -17.74 -10.97
CA PHE A 486 29.59 -17.49 -10.79
C PHE A 486 28.76 -18.68 -11.25
N ALA A 487 29.01 -19.23 -12.45
CA ALA A 487 28.28 -20.38 -12.97
C ALA A 487 28.36 -21.61 -12.04
N LYS A 488 29.52 -21.84 -11.43
CA LYS A 488 29.71 -22.93 -10.45
C LYS A 488 28.86 -22.73 -9.19
N ILE A 489 28.75 -21.51 -8.71
CA ILE A 489 27.91 -21.20 -7.53
C ILE A 489 26.42 -21.20 -7.89
N GLU A 490 26.04 -20.80 -9.10
CA GLU A 490 24.66 -20.97 -9.61
C GLU A 490 24.25 -22.45 -9.63
N GLU A 491 25.11 -23.33 -10.15
CA GLU A 491 24.90 -24.79 -10.18
C GLU A 491 24.77 -25.35 -8.76
N LEU A 492 25.65 -24.91 -7.85
CA LEU A 492 25.57 -25.28 -6.44
C LEU A 492 24.22 -24.85 -5.83
N ALA A 493 23.77 -23.65 -6.09
CA ALA A 493 22.50 -23.12 -5.56
C ALA A 493 21.28 -23.91 -6.05
N ARG A 494 21.31 -24.39 -7.33
CA ARG A 494 20.23 -25.21 -7.91
C ARG A 494 20.19 -26.63 -7.38
N SER A 495 21.24 -27.12 -6.76
CA SER A 495 21.28 -28.50 -6.26
C SER A 495 20.25 -28.71 -5.16
N ALA A 496 19.36 -29.72 -5.32
CA ALA A 496 18.13 -29.87 -4.52
C ALA A 496 18.35 -30.27 -3.07
N GLU A 497 19.47 -30.94 -2.75
CA GLU A 497 19.64 -31.52 -1.40
C GLU A 497 20.15 -30.53 -0.35
N GLU A 498 20.99 -29.56 -0.72
CA GLU A 498 21.62 -28.68 0.27
C GLU A 498 21.76 -27.23 -0.23
N GLY A 499 21.65 -27.04 -1.53
CA GLY A 499 21.61 -25.72 -2.17
C GLY A 499 22.79 -24.84 -1.76
N ILE A 500 22.50 -23.57 -1.57
CA ILE A 500 23.53 -22.56 -1.24
C ILE A 500 24.13 -22.74 0.17
N ASP A 501 23.54 -23.56 1.05
CA ASP A 501 24.10 -23.82 2.39
C ASP A 501 25.46 -24.50 2.31
N ARG A 502 25.77 -25.22 1.22
CA ARG A 502 27.11 -25.78 0.89
C ARG A 502 28.23 -24.71 0.83
N TRP A 503 27.89 -23.46 0.49
CA TRP A 503 28.85 -22.37 0.56
C TRP A 503 29.44 -22.21 1.96
N PHE A 504 28.63 -22.41 2.98
CA PHE A 504 29.04 -22.24 4.37
C PHE A 504 29.76 -23.47 4.93
N GLU A 505 29.56 -24.64 4.34
CA GLU A 505 30.16 -25.92 4.76
C GLU A 505 31.51 -26.19 4.12
N ARG A 506 31.64 -25.93 2.80
CA ARG A 506 32.82 -26.32 2.02
C ARG A 506 33.91 -25.28 2.06
N ASP A 507 35.16 -25.75 1.91
CA ASP A 507 36.31 -24.86 1.76
C ASP A 507 36.31 -24.18 0.36
N ALA A 508 37.02 -23.04 0.27
CA ALA A 508 37.14 -22.30 -0.97
C ALA A 508 37.69 -23.16 -2.13
N SER A 509 38.60 -24.07 -1.86
CA SER A 509 39.20 -24.99 -2.85
C SER A 509 38.21 -25.91 -3.55
N GLU A 510 37.09 -26.24 -2.89
CA GLU A 510 36.04 -27.08 -3.45
C GLU A 510 35.02 -26.24 -4.29
N LEU A 511 34.87 -24.97 -3.92
CA LEU A 511 33.90 -24.05 -4.48
C LEU A 511 34.42 -23.27 -5.69
N ILE A 512 35.73 -23.05 -5.77
CA ILE A 512 36.39 -22.36 -6.87
C ILE A 512 36.52 -23.28 -8.11
N PRO A 513 36.49 -22.77 -9.35
CA PRO A 513 36.76 -23.58 -10.54
C PRO A 513 38.12 -24.30 -10.49
N MET A 514 38.17 -25.56 -11.00
CA MET A 514 39.40 -26.34 -11.05
C MET A 514 40.49 -25.60 -11.85
N GLY A 515 41.70 -25.49 -11.28
CA GLY A 515 42.83 -24.84 -11.93
C GLY A 515 42.82 -23.31 -11.85
N ALA A 516 41.94 -22.73 -11.01
CA ALA A 516 41.89 -21.29 -10.76
C ALA A 516 43.25 -20.72 -10.35
N LYS A 517 43.63 -19.58 -10.93
CA LYS A 517 44.83 -18.83 -10.62
C LYS A 517 44.53 -17.37 -10.46
N CYS A 518 45.13 -16.71 -9.48
CA CYS A 518 45.02 -15.29 -9.29
C CYS A 518 45.55 -14.51 -10.53
N GLY A 519 44.76 -13.64 -11.10
CA GLY A 519 45.15 -12.85 -12.26
C GLY A 519 46.32 -11.90 -11.99
N LYS A 520 46.57 -11.52 -10.73
CA LYS A 520 47.63 -10.58 -10.34
C LYS A 520 48.96 -11.24 -9.98
N CYS A 521 48.94 -12.28 -9.18
CA CYS A 521 50.15 -12.91 -8.68
C CYS A 521 50.31 -14.38 -9.11
N GLY A 522 49.34 -14.99 -9.78
CA GLY A 522 49.38 -16.39 -10.18
C GLY A 522 49.14 -17.39 -9.02
N GLY A 523 48.90 -16.93 -7.80
CA GLY A 523 48.61 -17.74 -6.63
C GLY A 523 47.38 -18.65 -6.84
N THR A 524 47.38 -19.82 -6.16
CA THR A 524 46.34 -20.84 -6.31
C THR A 524 45.56 -21.09 -5.02
N ARG A 525 45.90 -20.41 -3.95
CA ARG A 525 45.20 -20.49 -2.66
C ARG A 525 44.22 -19.34 -2.53
N PHE A 526 42.98 -19.67 -2.21
CA PHE A 526 41.90 -18.71 -2.10
C PHE A 526 41.12 -18.91 -0.81
N ARG A 527 40.64 -17.81 -0.23
CA ARG A 527 39.62 -17.79 0.80
C ARG A 527 38.32 -17.24 0.20
N LYS A 528 37.15 -17.63 0.70
CA LYS A 528 35.84 -17.15 0.27
C LYS A 528 35.41 -15.92 1.06
N GLU A 529 34.51 -15.12 0.49
CA GLU A 529 33.82 -14.05 1.20
C GLU A 529 32.92 -14.64 2.30
N THR A 530 32.77 -13.91 3.39
CA THR A 530 31.97 -14.34 4.57
C THR A 530 30.62 -13.59 4.67
N ASP A 531 30.50 -12.46 4.01
CA ASP A 531 29.32 -11.64 4.03
C ASP A 531 28.23 -12.23 3.12
N ILE A 532 26.98 -11.91 3.46
CA ILE A 532 25.81 -12.21 2.63
C ILE A 532 25.36 -10.98 1.86
N LEU A 533 24.53 -11.22 0.85
CA LEU A 533 23.92 -10.18 0.03
C LEU A 533 22.80 -9.44 0.80
N ASP A 534 22.60 -8.17 0.48
CA ASP A 534 21.47 -7.39 0.94
C ASP A 534 20.15 -8.01 0.49
N VAL A 535 19.24 -8.27 1.43
CA VAL A 535 17.92 -8.83 1.14
C VAL A 535 17.10 -7.98 0.16
N LEU A 536 17.31 -6.66 0.13
CA LEU A 536 16.68 -5.78 -0.86
C LEU A 536 17.17 -6.05 -2.29
N PHE A 537 18.40 -6.55 -2.46
CA PHE A 537 18.87 -7.02 -3.75
C PHE A 537 18.17 -8.33 -4.14
N GLU A 538 18.05 -9.26 -3.19
CA GLU A 538 17.38 -10.53 -3.43
C GLU A 538 15.93 -10.33 -3.87
N SER A 539 15.14 -9.54 -3.15
CA SER A 539 13.76 -9.20 -3.55
C SER A 539 13.71 -8.34 -4.82
N GLY A 540 14.71 -7.47 -5.02
CA GLY A 540 14.80 -6.59 -6.19
C GLY A 540 14.91 -7.35 -7.52
N VAL A 541 15.54 -8.53 -7.54
CA VAL A 541 15.65 -9.35 -8.74
C VAL A 541 14.50 -10.34 -8.93
N SER A 542 13.44 -10.26 -8.11
CA SER A 542 12.28 -11.14 -8.21
C SER A 542 11.60 -11.11 -9.59
N ASN A 543 11.62 -9.95 -10.25
CA ASN A 543 11.13 -9.84 -11.63
C ASN A 543 11.87 -10.78 -12.61
N ARG A 544 13.17 -10.99 -12.42
CA ARG A 544 13.99 -11.92 -13.22
C ARG A 544 13.76 -13.36 -12.77
N ALA A 545 13.81 -13.60 -11.46
CA ALA A 545 13.64 -14.94 -10.90
C ALA A 545 12.24 -15.52 -11.15
N VAL A 546 11.23 -14.67 -11.22
CA VAL A 546 9.81 -15.08 -11.31
C VAL A 546 9.23 -14.74 -12.69
N CYS A 547 9.09 -13.46 -13.06
CA CYS A 547 8.36 -13.08 -14.27
C CYS A 547 9.05 -13.55 -15.55
N GLU A 548 10.39 -13.61 -15.59
CA GLU A 548 11.12 -14.08 -16.76
C GLU A 548 11.14 -15.61 -16.85
N ASN A 549 11.16 -16.31 -15.72
CA ASN A 549 11.35 -17.77 -15.68
C ASN A 549 10.04 -18.56 -15.57
N HIS A 550 8.95 -17.92 -15.13
CA HIS A 550 7.67 -18.60 -14.95
C HIS A 550 6.91 -18.69 -16.30
N PRO A 551 6.43 -19.87 -16.73
CA PRO A 551 5.83 -20.06 -18.06
C PRO A 551 4.54 -19.26 -18.29
N GLU A 552 3.81 -18.93 -17.24
CA GLU A 552 2.56 -18.17 -17.34
C GLU A 552 2.74 -16.66 -17.23
N LEU A 553 3.92 -16.18 -16.81
CA LEU A 553 4.19 -14.76 -16.60
C LEU A 553 4.92 -14.13 -17.79
N THR A 554 5.01 -12.82 -17.78
CA THR A 554 5.76 -12.06 -18.79
C THR A 554 6.69 -11.05 -18.12
N TRP A 555 7.81 -10.75 -18.75
CA TRP A 555 8.72 -9.68 -18.35
C TRP A 555 8.79 -8.61 -19.46
N PRO A 556 8.75 -7.32 -19.14
CA PRO A 556 8.46 -6.73 -17.83
C PRO A 556 7.04 -7.02 -17.34
N ALA A 557 6.81 -6.96 -16.03
CA ALA A 557 5.48 -7.06 -15.45
C ALA A 557 4.60 -5.86 -15.86
N ASP A 558 3.30 -6.05 -15.98
CA ASP A 558 2.40 -4.94 -16.28
C ASP A 558 2.21 -4.02 -15.06
N MET A 559 2.24 -4.60 -13.84
CA MET A 559 2.01 -3.82 -12.64
C MET A 559 2.82 -4.28 -11.42
N TYR A 560 3.32 -3.30 -10.66
CA TYR A 560 3.71 -3.40 -9.25
C TYR A 560 2.72 -2.61 -8.40
N LEU A 561 2.28 -3.15 -7.26
CA LEU A 561 1.36 -2.48 -6.35
C LEU A 561 1.84 -2.67 -4.91
N GLU A 562 2.34 -1.60 -4.28
CA GLU A 562 2.86 -1.63 -2.91
C GLU A 562 2.62 -0.31 -2.16
N GLY A 563 3.03 -0.29 -0.89
CA GLY A 563 3.02 0.90 -0.05
C GLY A 563 4.01 1.99 -0.49
N SER A 564 3.78 3.20 -0.02
CA SER A 564 4.61 4.37 -0.35
C SER A 564 6.04 4.29 0.20
N ASP A 565 6.31 3.42 1.17
CA ASP A 565 7.66 3.11 1.66
C ASP A 565 8.51 2.42 0.61
N GLN A 566 7.91 1.69 -0.33
CA GLN A 566 8.63 0.95 -1.36
C GLN A 566 9.29 1.83 -2.43
N HIS A 567 9.04 3.14 -2.42
CA HIS A 567 9.84 4.09 -3.22
C HIS A 567 11.31 4.12 -2.79
N ARG A 568 11.63 3.84 -1.51
CA ARG A 568 13.01 3.64 -1.03
C ARG A 568 13.44 2.18 -0.99
N GLY A 569 12.54 1.24 -1.17
CA GLY A 569 12.77 -0.21 -1.10
C GLY A 569 12.67 -0.88 -2.46
N TRP A 570 11.70 -1.74 -2.60
CA TRP A 570 11.55 -2.69 -3.70
C TRP A 570 11.42 -2.05 -5.09
N PHE A 571 10.79 -0.87 -5.23
CA PHE A 571 10.72 -0.21 -6.53
C PHE A 571 12.12 0.17 -7.04
N GLN A 572 12.99 0.71 -6.18
CA GLN A 572 14.36 1.05 -6.56
C GLN A 572 15.23 -0.19 -6.75
N SER A 573 15.17 -1.13 -5.81
CA SER A 573 15.98 -2.35 -5.88
C SER A 573 15.61 -3.23 -7.08
N SER A 574 14.39 -3.08 -7.62
CA SER A 574 13.98 -3.76 -8.86
C SER A 574 14.46 -3.03 -10.12
N ILE A 575 14.29 -1.70 -10.20
CA ILE A 575 14.58 -0.97 -11.43
C ILE A 575 16.10 -0.84 -11.69
N ILE A 576 16.91 -0.62 -10.65
CA ILE A 576 18.35 -0.42 -10.79
C ILE A 576 19.05 -1.61 -11.47
N PRO A 577 18.92 -2.87 -10.98
CA PRO A 577 19.50 -4.02 -11.67
C PRO A 577 18.90 -4.25 -13.06
N ALA A 578 17.58 -4.08 -13.21
CA ALA A 578 16.89 -4.33 -14.47
C ALA A 578 17.38 -3.40 -15.60
N VAL A 579 17.44 -2.09 -15.35
CA VAL A 579 17.92 -1.13 -16.37
C VAL A 579 19.41 -1.24 -16.62
N THR A 580 20.18 -1.64 -15.60
CA THR A 580 21.63 -1.81 -15.75
C THR A 580 21.94 -2.99 -16.67
N VAL A 581 21.25 -4.11 -16.53
CA VAL A 581 21.52 -5.35 -17.25
C VAL A 581 20.71 -5.44 -18.55
N LYS A 582 19.42 -5.08 -18.51
CA LYS A 582 18.48 -5.25 -19.64
C LYS A 582 18.17 -3.95 -20.39
N GLY A 583 18.49 -2.78 -19.81
CA GLY A 583 18.16 -1.47 -20.39
C GLY A 583 16.67 -1.09 -20.35
N THR A 584 15.85 -1.83 -19.63
CA THR A 584 14.38 -1.70 -19.59
C THR A 584 13.89 -1.79 -18.14
N PRO A 585 12.91 -0.95 -17.72
CA PRO A 585 12.27 -1.09 -16.41
C PRO A 585 11.60 -2.46 -16.25
N PRO A 586 11.56 -3.03 -15.03
CA PRO A 586 10.97 -4.36 -14.79
C PRO A 586 9.45 -4.33 -14.70
N TYR A 587 8.84 -3.17 -14.70
CA TYR A 587 7.41 -2.92 -14.57
C TYR A 587 6.95 -1.78 -15.48
N ARG A 588 5.68 -1.83 -15.93
CA ARG A 588 5.06 -0.80 -16.78
C ARG A 588 4.26 0.23 -16.00
N THR A 589 3.57 -0.24 -14.94
CA THR A 589 2.75 0.61 -14.05
C THR A 589 3.14 0.35 -12.61
N VAL A 590 3.24 1.41 -11.82
CA VAL A 590 3.38 1.31 -10.36
C VAL A 590 2.18 1.98 -9.70
N VAL A 591 1.45 1.20 -8.92
CA VAL A 591 0.35 1.69 -8.07
C VAL A 591 0.83 1.77 -6.63
N THR A 592 0.64 2.93 -6.01
CA THR A 592 1.11 3.18 -4.64
C THR A 592 -0.04 3.43 -3.69
N HIS A 593 -0.05 2.74 -2.55
CA HIS A 593 -1.01 2.97 -1.47
C HIS A 593 -0.35 3.62 -0.24
N GLY A 594 -1.18 4.31 0.57
CA GLY A 594 -0.79 4.85 1.87
C GLY A 594 -0.69 3.79 2.95
N TYR A 595 -0.45 4.22 4.19
CA TYR A 595 -0.41 3.34 5.36
C TYR A 595 -1.80 3.13 5.95
N VAL A 596 -1.96 2.02 6.68
CA VAL A 596 -3.12 1.86 7.57
C VAL A 596 -2.79 2.52 8.90
N VAL A 597 -3.68 3.43 9.32
CA VAL A 597 -3.57 4.22 10.56
C VAL A 597 -4.79 3.99 11.45
N ASP A 598 -4.67 4.28 12.74
CA ASP A 598 -5.81 4.20 13.66
C ASP A 598 -6.88 5.27 13.37
N GLY A 599 -8.03 5.22 14.06
CA GLY A 599 -9.12 6.18 13.88
C GLY A 599 -8.72 7.64 14.08
N ASN A 600 -7.63 7.90 14.80
CA ASN A 600 -7.06 9.23 15.03
C ASN A 600 -5.97 9.63 14.02
N GLY A 601 -5.67 8.80 13.04
CA GLY A 601 -4.64 9.04 12.03
C GLY A 601 -3.21 8.76 12.51
N ARG A 602 -3.02 8.00 13.59
CA ARG A 602 -1.68 7.64 14.09
C ARG A 602 -1.22 6.32 13.50
N LYS A 603 0.08 6.22 13.18
CA LYS A 603 0.70 4.98 12.72
C LYS A 603 0.46 3.86 13.73
N MET A 604 0.09 2.68 13.24
CA MET A 604 -0.09 1.50 14.08
C MET A 604 1.23 0.92 14.53
N SER A 605 1.33 0.60 15.82
CA SER A 605 2.46 -0.14 16.36
C SER A 605 2.05 -0.99 17.57
N LYS A 606 2.76 -2.10 17.79
CA LYS A 606 2.56 -2.95 18.98
C LYS A 606 2.87 -2.19 20.27
N LYS A 607 3.83 -1.25 20.24
CA LYS A 607 4.23 -0.43 21.38
C LYS A 607 3.10 0.53 21.82
N LEU A 608 2.31 1.06 20.87
CA LEU A 608 1.15 1.92 21.15
C LEU A 608 -0.13 1.11 21.46
N GLY A 609 -0.12 -0.22 21.29
CA GLY A 609 -1.28 -1.07 21.55
C GLY A 609 -2.44 -0.85 20.54
N ASN A 610 -2.23 -0.15 19.43
CA ASN A 610 -3.22 0.16 18.42
C ASN A 610 -3.06 -0.70 17.14
N ALA A 611 -2.17 -1.71 17.16
CA ALA A 611 -1.98 -2.62 16.03
C ALA A 611 -3.19 -3.55 15.89
N VAL A 612 -3.74 -3.64 14.67
CA VAL A 612 -4.86 -4.51 14.31
C VAL A 612 -4.33 -5.68 13.49
N GLU A 613 -4.46 -6.90 14.02
CA GLU A 613 -4.05 -8.12 13.33
C GLU A 613 -5.22 -8.72 12.54
N LEU A 614 -4.92 -9.35 11.39
CA LEU A 614 -5.93 -9.93 10.51
C LEU A 614 -6.81 -11.01 11.19
N PRO A 615 -6.27 -11.94 11.98
CA PRO A 615 -7.10 -12.94 12.65
C PRO A 615 -8.19 -12.34 13.53
N ASP A 616 -7.90 -11.22 14.21
CA ASP A 616 -8.86 -10.52 15.06
C ASP A 616 -10.00 -9.91 14.24
N LEU A 617 -9.66 -9.28 13.09
CA LEU A 617 -10.67 -8.75 12.16
C LEU A 617 -11.58 -9.86 11.63
N LEU A 618 -10.98 -10.93 11.12
CA LEU A 618 -11.72 -12.04 10.52
C LEU A 618 -12.63 -12.74 11.51
N SER A 619 -12.22 -12.86 12.77
CA SER A 619 -13.03 -13.49 13.82
C SER A 619 -14.25 -12.64 14.24
N LYS A 620 -14.19 -11.31 14.01
CA LYS A 620 -15.26 -10.38 14.40
C LYS A 620 -16.27 -10.09 13.28
N ILE A 621 -15.78 -9.84 12.07
CA ILE A 621 -16.61 -9.24 11.01
C ILE A 621 -16.61 -10.02 9.68
N GLY A 622 -15.69 -10.96 9.47
CA GLY A 622 -15.54 -11.71 8.23
C GLY A 622 -14.77 -10.96 7.13
N ALA A 623 -14.38 -11.68 6.10
CA ALA A 623 -13.51 -11.19 5.04
C ALA A 623 -14.21 -10.19 4.10
N ASP A 624 -15.46 -10.43 3.72
CA ASP A 624 -16.18 -9.51 2.83
C ASP A 624 -16.32 -8.10 3.43
N ILE A 625 -16.44 -7.97 4.76
CA ILE A 625 -16.46 -6.66 5.41
C ILE A 625 -15.08 -6.01 5.39
N VAL A 626 -14.01 -6.78 5.60
CA VAL A 626 -12.63 -6.26 5.49
C VAL A 626 -12.35 -5.80 4.06
N ARG A 627 -12.77 -6.56 3.06
CA ARG A 627 -12.64 -6.19 1.65
C ARG A 627 -13.46 -4.95 1.31
N LEU A 628 -14.67 -4.83 1.86
CA LEU A 628 -15.51 -3.66 1.68
C LEU A 628 -14.89 -2.41 2.31
N TRP A 629 -14.22 -2.55 3.48
CA TRP A 629 -13.45 -1.47 4.08
C TRP A 629 -12.36 -0.99 3.14
N VAL A 630 -11.54 -1.88 2.59
CA VAL A 630 -10.49 -1.51 1.63
C VAL A 630 -11.06 -0.83 0.39
N CYS A 631 -12.20 -1.34 -0.12
CA CYS A 631 -12.87 -0.76 -1.29
C CYS A 631 -13.49 0.62 -0.99
N SER A 632 -13.92 0.90 0.24
CA SER A 632 -14.60 2.15 0.59
C SER A 632 -13.67 3.35 0.73
N GLU A 633 -12.39 3.12 0.93
CA GLU A 633 -11.39 4.13 1.24
C GLU A 633 -10.57 4.53 0.00
N ASN A 634 -10.14 5.79 -0.03
CA ASN A 634 -9.17 6.23 -1.02
C ASN A 634 -7.75 5.78 -0.60
N TYR A 635 -7.37 4.58 -1.00
CA TYR A 635 -6.10 3.95 -0.64
C TYR A 635 -4.85 4.73 -1.10
N ARG A 636 -4.99 5.71 -2.01
CA ARG A 636 -3.88 6.59 -2.44
C ARG A 636 -3.38 7.52 -1.33
N GLN A 637 -4.10 7.57 -0.21
CA GLN A 637 -3.77 8.27 1.03
C GLN A 637 -3.72 7.27 2.18
N ASP A 638 -3.35 7.73 3.38
CA ASP A 638 -3.40 6.90 4.58
C ASP A 638 -4.84 6.50 4.91
N VAL A 639 -5.05 5.21 5.15
CA VAL A 639 -6.36 4.58 5.34
C VAL A 639 -6.63 4.36 6.81
N ARG A 640 -7.74 4.92 7.29
CA ARG A 640 -8.14 4.78 8.69
C ARG A 640 -8.92 3.49 8.93
N ILE A 641 -8.68 2.87 10.09
CA ILE A 641 -9.49 1.76 10.58
C ILE A 641 -9.91 2.02 12.04
N SER A 642 -11.20 1.79 12.34
CA SER A 642 -11.76 1.85 13.69
C SER A 642 -13.05 1.03 13.76
N ASP A 643 -13.47 0.64 14.97
CA ASP A 643 -14.72 -0.10 15.17
C ASP A 643 -15.95 0.69 14.65
N GLU A 644 -15.94 2.02 14.74
CA GLU A 644 -17.01 2.86 14.21
C GLU A 644 -17.09 2.77 12.67
N ILE A 645 -15.95 2.85 11.97
CA ILE A 645 -15.88 2.71 10.51
C ILE A 645 -16.40 1.33 10.10
N LEU A 646 -15.93 0.28 10.76
CA LEU A 646 -16.33 -1.10 10.47
C LEU A 646 -17.82 -1.32 10.73
N THR A 647 -18.40 -0.73 11.78
CA THR A 647 -19.84 -0.81 12.09
C THR A 647 -20.68 -0.16 10.98
N ARG A 648 -20.28 1.02 10.49
CA ARG A 648 -20.96 1.69 9.37
C ARG A 648 -20.90 0.87 8.09
N LEU A 649 -19.79 0.19 7.84
CA LEU A 649 -19.63 -0.68 6.68
C LEU A 649 -20.47 -1.95 6.78
N GLN A 650 -20.64 -2.51 7.98
CA GLN A 650 -21.58 -3.62 8.18
C GLN A 650 -23.02 -3.20 7.86
N ASP A 651 -23.41 -1.95 8.15
CA ASP A 651 -24.72 -1.43 7.78
C ASP A 651 -24.86 -1.25 6.26
N ALA A 652 -23.84 -0.72 5.60
CA ALA A 652 -23.81 -0.63 4.14
C ALA A 652 -23.87 -2.01 3.47
N TYR A 653 -23.09 -2.96 3.97
CA TYR A 653 -23.11 -4.35 3.52
C TYR A 653 -24.52 -4.98 3.66
N ARG A 654 -25.19 -4.77 4.80
CA ARG A 654 -26.56 -5.28 5.01
C ARG A 654 -27.53 -4.74 3.96
N ARG A 655 -27.44 -3.48 3.59
CA ARG A 655 -28.29 -2.86 2.55
C ARG A 655 -28.04 -3.52 1.19
N ILE A 656 -26.80 -3.69 0.78
CA ILE A 656 -26.42 -4.34 -0.48
C ILE A 656 -26.97 -5.79 -0.49
N ARG A 657 -26.70 -6.57 0.56
CA ARG A 657 -27.15 -7.95 0.69
C ARG A 657 -28.68 -8.08 0.68
N ASN A 658 -29.40 -7.17 1.34
CA ASN A 658 -30.85 -7.15 1.33
C ASN A 658 -31.42 -6.86 -0.05
N THR A 659 -30.78 -6.00 -0.85
CA THR A 659 -31.13 -5.74 -2.24
C THR A 659 -31.01 -7.03 -3.08
N PHE A 660 -29.90 -7.76 -2.94
CA PHE A 660 -29.72 -9.06 -3.62
C PHE A 660 -30.81 -10.05 -3.20
N ARG A 661 -31.04 -10.18 -1.89
CA ARG A 661 -32.03 -11.12 -1.36
C ARG A 661 -33.45 -10.81 -1.83
N TYR A 662 -33.81 -9.53 -1.90
CA TYR A 662 -35.12 -9.12 -2.38
C TYR A 662 -35.32 -9.53 -3.84
N MET A 663 -34.35 -9.26 -4.69
CA MET A 663 -34.42 -9.62 -6.12
C MET A 663 -34.42 -11.14 -6.31
N LEU A 664 -33.51 -11.86 -5.65
CA LEU A 664 -33.50 -13.34 -5.67
C LEU A 664 -34.83 -13.92 -5.26
N GLY A 665 -35.45 -13.37 -4.20
CA GLY A 665 -36.73 -13.82 -3.71
C GLY A 665 -37.88 -13.65 -4.69
N ASN A 666 -37.84 -12.65 -5.54
CA ASN A 666 -38.86 -12.36 -6.52
C ASN A 666 -38.61 -12.97 -7.91
N LEU A 667 -37.46 -13.63 -8.10
CA LEU A 667 -37.10 -14.30 -9.35
C LEU A 667 -37.36 -15.83 -9.31
N TYR A 668 -37.93 -16.38 -8.22
CA TYR A 668 -38.06 -17.80 -8.02
C TYR A 668 -38.84 -18.55 -9.10
N ASP A 669 -39.77 -17.87 -9.79
CA ASP A 669 -40.66 -18.42 -10.83
C ASP A 669 -40.39 -17.81 -12.20
N PHE A 670 -39.27 -17.07 -12.35
CA PHE A 670 -38.86 -16.43 -13.61
C PHE A 670 -38.08 -17.42 -14.47
N THR A 671 -38.42 -17.53 -15.75
CA THR A 671 -37.72 -18.36 -16.74
C THR A 671 -37.29 -17.53 -17.95
N ALA A 672 -36.44 -18.07 -18.78
CA ALA A 672 -35.96 -17.37 -19.99
C ALA A 672 -37.12 -17.01 -20.95
N ALA A 673 -38.19 -17.85 -20.97
CA ALA A 673 -39.37 -17.58 -21.81
C ALA A 673 -40.28 -16.46 -21.26
N ASP A 674 -40.07 -16.03 -20.01
CA ASP A 674 -40.82 -14.97 -19.36
C ASP A 674 -40.18 -13.57 -19.60
N ALA A 675 -39.03 -13.50 -20.25
CA ALA A 675 -38.35 -12.23 -20.50
C ALA A 675 -39.19 -11.33 -21.42
N VAL A 676 -39.36 -10.08 -21.03
CA VAL A 676 -40.11 -9.06 -21.77
C VAL A 676 -39.11 -8.20 -22.55
N PRO A 677 -39.36 -8.00 -23.88
CA PRO A 677 -38.53 -7.13 -24.72
C PRO A 677 -38.43 -5.71 -24.16
N PHE A 678 -37.30 -5.02 -24.38
CA PHE A 678 -37.05 -3.66 -23.88
C PHE A 678 -38.14 -2.66 -24.30
N GLU A 679 -38.63 -2.79 -25.52
CA GLU A 679 -39.66 -1.91 -26.13
C GLU A 679 -41.04 -2.07 -25.44
N GLU A 680 -41.28 -3.19 -24.80
CA GLU A 680 -42.51 -3.50 -24.07
C GLU A 680 -42.45 -3.18 -22.57
N LEU A 681 -41.25 -2.77 -22.07
CA LEU A 681 -41.05 -2.39 -20.66
C LEU A 681 -41.77 -1.10 -20.31
N GLU A 682 -42.31 -1.03 -19.11
CA GLU A 682 -42.87 0.21 -18.55
C GLU A 682 -41.80 1.34 -18.46
N PRO A 683 -42.19 2.62 -18.55
CA PRO A 683 -41.23 3.72 -18.45
C PRO A 683 -40.34 3.67 -17.20
N VAL A 684 -40.88 3.27 -16.05
CA VAL A 684 -40.08 3.13 -14.80
C VAL A 684 -39.11 1.97 -14.88
N ASP A 685 -39.41 0.90 -15.60
CA ASP A 685 -38.55 -0.25 -15.84
C ASP A 685 -37.35 0.18 -16.73
N ARG A 686 -37.60 0.95 -17.76
CA ARG A 686 -36.55 1.54 -18.60
C ARG A 686 -35.69 2.54 -17.84
N TRP A 687 -36.29 3.31 -16.94
CA TRP A 687 -35.49 4.16 -16.02
C TRP A 687 -34.52 3.34 -15.14
N ALA A 688 -34.97 2.24 -14.58
CA ALA A 688 -34.10 1.39 -13.77
C ALA A 688 -32.92 0.80 -14.58
N LEU A 689 -33.18 0.39 -15.83
CA LEU A 689 -32.11 -0.06 -16.74
C LEU A 689 -31.17 1.08 -17.16
N HIS A 690 -31.69 2.28 -17.34
CA HIS A 690 -30.84 3.47 -17.59
C HIS A 690 -29.89 3.71 -16.38
N ARG A 691 -30.40 3.67 -15.16
CA ARG A 691 -29.58 3.80 -13.95
C ARG A 691 -28.52 2.69 -13.84
N LEU A 692 -28.87 1.46 -14.22
CA LEU A 692 -27.95 0.34 -14.30
C LEU A 692 -26.85 0.59 -15.34
N GLN A 693 -27.18 1.11 -16.51
CA GLN A 693 -26.18 1.42 -17.54
C GLN A 693 -25.19 2.50 -17.07
N LEU A 694 -25.67 3.54 -16.40
CA LEU A 694 -24.79 4.56 -15.79
C LEU A 694 -23.89 3.96 -14.70
N LEU A 695 -24.40 3.04 -13.90
CA LEU A 695 -23.61 2.31 -12.90
C LEU A 695 -22.50 1.47 -13.55
N ARG A 696 -22.82 0.69 -14.60
CA ARG A 696 -21.85 -0.10 -15.36
C ARG A 696 -20.69 0.75 -15.84
N GLU A 697 -20.98 1.83 -16.55
CA GLU A 697 -19.99 2.74 -17.11
C GLU A 697 -19.07 3.29 -16.01
N ARG A 698 -19.66 3.76 -14.91
CA ARG A 698 -18.92 4.33 -13.79
C ARG A 698 -18.03 3.32 -13.06
N VAL A 699 -18.56 2.12 -12.80
CA VAL A 699 -17.84 1.07 -12.07
C VAL A 699 -16.73 0.48 -12.93
N LEU A 700 -16.98 0.21 -14.21
CA LEU A 700 -15.94 -0.34 -15.10
C LEU A 700 -14.80 0.66 -15.31
N LYS A 701 -15.12 1.95 -15.48
CA LYS A 701 -14.11 3.00 -15.52
C LYS A 701 -13.30 3.07 -14.24
N ALA A 702 -13.94 2.97 -13.08
CA ALA A 702 -13.27 3.00 -11.79
C ALA A 702 -12.33 1.79 -11.57
N TYR A 703 -12.66 0.59 -12.08
CA TYR A 703 -11.74 -0.55 -12.10
C TYR A 703 -10.52 -0.28 -13.00
N ASP A 704 -10.73 0.32 -14.15
CA ASP A 704 -9.65 0.63 -15.10
C ASP A 704 -8.69 1.69 -14.58
N GLU A 705 -9.21 2.68 -13.85
CA GLU A 705 -8.45 3.78 -13.23
C GLU A 705 -7.95 3.45 -11.81
N TYR A 706 -8.23 2.23 -11.34
CA TYR A 706 -7.89 1.77 -9.97
C TYR A 706 -8.48 2.68 -8.87
N GLU A 707 -9.71 3.18 -9.06
CA GLU A 707 -10.43 4.04 -8.12
C GLU A 707 -11.51 3.25 -7.35
N PHE A 708 -11.09 2.28 -6.54
CA PHE A 708 -12.00 1.32 -5.91
C PHE A 708 -13.06 1.97 -5.00
N HIS A 709 -12.74 3.08 -4.34
CA HIS A 709 -13.71 3.81 -3.51
C HIS A 709 -14.91 4.35 -4.32
N VAL A 710 -14.71 4.67 -5.60
CA VAL A 710 -15.79 5.07 -6.51
C VAL A 710 -16.76 3.91 -6.74
N ILE A 711 -16.24 2.66 -6.81
CA ILE A 711 -17.07 1.45 -6.97
C ILE A 711 -18.01 1.29 -5.78
N PHE A 712 -17.45 1.36 -4.56
CA PHE A 712 -18.25 1.26 -3.34
C PHE A 712 -19.37 2.29 -3.30
N HIS A 713 -19.02 3.57 -3.48
CA HIS A 713 -20.01 4.66 -3.38
C HIS A 713 -21.08 4.57 -4.48
N ALA A 714 -20.68 4.29 -5.70
CA ALA A 714 -21.63 4.19 -6.82
C ALA A 714 -22.60 3.02 -6.63
N ALA A 715 -22.09 1.83 -6.33
CA ALA A 715 -22.91 0.64 -6.24
C ALA A 715 -23.73 0.60 -4.94
N HIS A 716 -23.19 1.07 -3.80
CA HIS A 716 -23.95 1.22 -2.57
C HIS A 716 -25.11 2.21 -2.74
N ASN A 717 -24.86 3.37 -3.36
CA ASN A 717 -25.91 4.36 -3.62
C ASN A 717 -26.99 3.80 -4.56
N PHE A 718 -26.59 3.11 -5.62
CA PHE A 718 -27.53 2.45 -6.51
C PHE A 718 -28.42 1.43 -5.76
N CYS A 719 -27.82 0.58 -4.94
CA CYS A 719 -28.58 -0.41 -4.14
C CYS A 719 -29.52 0.27 -3.13
N ALA A 720 -29.04 1.30 -2.41
CA ALA A 720 -29.78 1.90 -1.32
C ALA A 720 -30.83 2.91 -1.79
N VAL A 721 -30.51 3.74 -2.76
CA VAL A 721 -31.36 4.85 -3.21
C VAL A 721 -32.16 4.45 -4.44
N ASP A 722 -31.50 4.10 -5.55
CA ASP A 722 -32.21 3.83 -6.81
C ASP A 722 -33.07 2.56 -6.70
N MET A 723 -32.49 1.50 -6.13
CA MET A 723 -33.20 0.22 -6.02
C MET A 723 -34.08 0.17 -4.76
N SER A 724 -33.53 0.13 -3.57
CA SER A 724 -34.28 -0.17 -2.34
C SER A 724 -35.27 0.92 -1.96
N ALA A 725 -34.89 2.20 -2.01
CA ALA A 725 -35.76 3.29 -1.61
C ALA A 725 -36.79 3.71 -2.69
N PHE A 726 -36.57 3.31 -3.93
CA PHE A 726 -37.49 3.67 -5.02
C PHE A 726 -37.99 2.46 -5.80
N TYR A 727 -37.19 1.94 -6.74
CA TYR A 727 -37.67 0.97 -7.75
C TYR A 727 -38.28 -0.29 -7.11
N LEU A 728 -37.54 -0.97 -6.23
CA LEU A 728 -38.03 -2.18 -5.58
C LEU A 728 -39.21 -1.93 -4.59
N ASP A 729 -39.30 -0.71 -4.06
CA ASP A 729 -40.40 -0.32 -3.18
C ASP A 729 -41.71 -0.17 -3.92
N ILE A 730 -41.70 0.51 -5.06
CA ILE A 730 -42.89 0.72 -5.91
C ILE A 730 -43.34 -0.56 -6.61
N LEU A 731 -42.42 -1.53 -6.80
CA LEU A 731 -42.74 -2.80 -7.48
C LEU A 731 -43.51 -3.79 -6.61
N LYS A 732 -43.61 -3.58 -5.30
CA LYS A 732 -44.24 -4.59 -4.38
C LYS A 732 -45.65 -4.95 -4.81
N ASP A 733 -46.46 -3.98 -5.20
CA ASP A 733 -47.83 -4.25 -5.66
C ASP A 733 -47.84 -5.09 -6.95
N ARG A 734 -47.02 -4.73 -7.95
CA ARG A 734 -46.86 -5.46 -9.23
C ARG A 734 -46.39 -6.91 -8.99
N LEU A 735 -45.37 -7.08 -8.17
CA LEU A 735 -44.73 -8.37 -7.93
C LEU A 735 -45.66 -9.33 -7.15
N TYR A 736 -46.39 -8.81 -6.16
CA TYR A 736 -47.12 -9.64 -5.23
C TYR A 736 -48.59 -9.87 -5.63
N THR A 737 -49.23 -8.88 -6.24
CA THR A 737 -50.68 -8.90 -6.46
C THR A 737 -51.11 -9.13 -7.92
N PHE A 738 -50.21 -9.01 -8.89
CA PHE A 738 -50.52 -9.33 -10.28
C PHE A 738 -50.45 -10.84 -10.53
N ALA A 739 -51.16 -11.32 -11.59
CA ALA A 739 -51.11 -12.73 -11.95
C ALA A 739 -49.67 -13.19 -12.24
N PRO A 740 -49.28 -14.42 -11.86
CA PRO A 740 -47.89 -14.88 -12.01
C PRO A 740 -47.31 -14.70 -13.40
N LYS A 741 -48.11 -14.85 -14.43
CA LYS A 741 -47.69 -14.77 -15.84
C LYS A 741 -48.05 -13.42 -16.51
N SER A 742 -48.51 -12.42 -15.76
CA SER A 742 -48.83 -11.10 -16.38
C SER A 742 -47.57 -10.43 -16.92
N THR A 743 -47.71 -9.81 -18.11
CA THR A 743 -46.58 -9.10 -18.75
C THR A 743 -45.99 -8.02 -17.84
N THR A 744 -46.82 -7.28 -17.11
CA THR A 744 -46.40 -6.23 -16.19
C THR A 744 -45.53 -6.76 -15.04
N ARG A 745 -45.85 -7.95 -14.48
CA ARG A 745 -45.04 -8.61 -13.47
C ARG A 745 -43.72 -9.14 -14.07
N ARG A 746 -43.81 -9.78 -15.25
CA ARG A 746 -42.64 -10.32 -15.95
C ARG A 746 -41.67 -9.23 -16.40
N ALA A 747 -42.16 -8.05 -16.80
CA ALA A 747 -41.35 -6.88 -17.10
C ALA A 747 -40.49 -6.49 -15.89
N ALA A 748 -41.11 -6.38 -14.70
CA ALA A 748 -40.37 -6.10 -13.46
C ALA A 748 -39.32 -7.16 -13.14
N GLN A 749 -39.66 -8.46 -13.34
CA GLN A 749 -38.70 -9.57 -13.11
C GLN A 749 -37.57 -9.56 -14.14
N THR A 750 -37.83 -9.22 -15.40
CA THR A 750 -36.81 -9.06 -16.45
C THR A 750 -35.77 -8.02 -16.04
N VAL A 751 -36.22 -6.85 -15.58
CA VAL A 751 -35.31 -5.79 -15.09
C VAL A 751 -34.55 -6.22 -13.85
N MET A 752 -35.22 -6.86 -12.89
CA MET A 752 -34.55 -7.36 -11.69
C MET A 752 -33.50 -8.42 -12.00
N ALA A 753 -33.71 -9.28 -13.00
CA ALA A 753 -32.73 -10.28 -13.43
C ALA A 753 -31.48 -9.61 -14.01
N ASP A 754 -31.66 -8.64 -14.91
CA ASP A 754 -30.52 -7.89 -15.47
C ASP A 754 -29.76 -7.11 -14.38
N VAL A 755 -30.49 -6.38 -13.52
CA VAL A 755 -29.88 -5.63 -12.41
C VAL A 755 -29.10 -6.56 -11.48
N LEU A 756 -29.66 -7.68 -11.08
CA LEU A 756 -29.04 -8.58 -10.11
C LEU A 756 -27.78 -9.25 -10.70
N VAL A 757 -27.89 -9.80 -11.91
CA VAL A 757 -26.74 -10.46 -12.58
C VAL A 757 -25.56 -9.48 -12.72
N ASP A 758 -25.86 -8.24 -13.13
CA ASP A 758 -24.84 -7.22 -13.27
C ASP A 758 -24.21 -6.79 -11.95
N LEU A 759 -25.02 -6.57 -10.92
CA LEU A 759 -24.51 -6.21 -9.59
C LEU A 759 -23.60 -7.32 -9.04
N LEU A 760 -23.98 -8.59 -9.20
CA LEU A 760 -23.16 -9.72 -8.74
C LEU A 760 -21.82 -9.75 -9.46
N LYS A 761 -21.80 -9.52 -10.78
CA LYS A 761 -20.55 -9.44 -11.56
C LYS A 761 -19.71 -8.21 -11.18
N LEU A 762 -20.32 -7.03 -11.07
CA LEU A 762 -19.62 -5.80 -10.72
C LEU A 762 -19.03 -5.83 -9.30
N PHE A 763 -19.70 -6.53 -8.37
CA PHE A 763 -19.22 -6.70 -7.00
C PHE A 763 -18.32 -7.93 -6.79
N ALA A 764 -18.24 -8.85 -7.75
CA ALA A 764 -17.45 -10.08 -7.59
C ALA A 764 -15.99 -9.86 -7.17
N PRO A 765 -15.24 -8.84 -7.67
CA PRO A 765 -13.89 -8.57 -7.17
C PRO A 765 -13.86 -8.04 -5.73
N VAL A 766 -14.93 -7.45 -5.21
CA VAL A 766 -14.99 -6.79 -3.90
C VAL A 766 -15.61 -7.70 -2.85
N LEU A 767 -16.86 -8.09 -3.04
CA LEU A 767 -17.63 -8.96 -2.13
C LEU A 767 -17.58 -10.41 -2.64
N VAL A 768 -16.39 -10.99 -2.63
CA VAL A 768 -16.10 -12.26 -3.33
C VAL A 768 -16.98 -13.41 -2.86
N PHE A 769 -17.22 -13.50 -1.56
CA PHE A 769 -18.04 -14.57 -0.99
C PHE A 769 -19.54 -14.31 -1.14
N THR A 770 -19.98 -13.09 -0.90
CA THR A 770 -21.39 -12.71 -0.99
C THR A 770 -21.90 -12.75 -2.43
N SER A 771 -21.09 -12.30 -3.40
CA SER A 771 -21.43 -12.37 -4.82
C SER A 771 -21.54 -13.81 -5.29
N GLU A 772 -20.64 -14.69 -4.86
CA GLU A 772 -20.69 -16.11 -5.16
C GLU A 772 -21.91 -16.79 -4.52
N GLU A 773 -22.18 -16.55 -3.23
CA GLU A 773 -23.35 -17.10 -2.55
C GLU A 773 -24.65 -16.68 -3.26
N ALA A 774 -24.75 -15.42 -3.68
CA ALA A 774 -25.93 -14.93 -4.38
C ALA A 774 -25.99 -15.46 -5.82
N TRP A 775 -24.85 -15.61 -6.50
CA TRP A 775 -24.77 -16.22 -7.83
C TRP A 775 -25.27 -17.67 -7.83
N LEU A 776 -24.85 -18.46 -6.86
CA LEU A 776 -25.31 -19.86 -6.70
C LEU A 776 -26.79 -19.96 -6.36
N ALA A 777 -27.40 -18.91 -5.80
CA ALA A 777 -28.83 -18.83 -5.52
C ALA A 777 -29.67 -18.30 -6.69
N LEU A 778 -29.08 -17.87 -7.79
CA LEU A 778 -29.80 -17.45 -9.01
C LEU A 778 -30.56 -18.61 -9.64
N PRO A 779 -31.70 -18.36 -10.31
CA PRO A 779 -32.28 -19.32 -11.25
C PRO A 779 -31.25 -19.85 -12.25
N GLU A 780 -31.27 -21.14 -12.51
CA GLU A 780 -30.22 -21.82 -13.31
C GLU A 780 -29.99 -21.17 -14.68
N HIS A 781 -31.07 -20.77 -15.39
CA HIS A 781 -31.00 -20.15 -16.70
C HIS A 781 -30.31 -18.76 -16.71
N LEU A 782 -30.17 -18.08 -15.56
CA LEU A 782 -29.45 -16.81 -15.40
C LEU A 782 -27.96 -17.01 -15.08
N ARG A 783 -27.57 -18.20 -14.67
CA ARG A 783 -26.17 -18.54 -14.39
C ARG A 783 -25.45 -18.93 -15.68
N THR A 784 -24.54 -18.08 -16.13
CA THR A 784 -23.74 -18.33 -17.33
C THR A 784 -22.49 -19.17 -17.06
N ALA A 785 -22.14 -19.42 -15.80
CA ALA A 785 -21.03 -20.25 -15.35
C ALA A 785 -21.31 -20.78 -13.93
N ASP A 786 -20.57 -21.82 -13.51
CA ASP A 786 -20.72 -22.43 -12.18
C ASP A 786 -20.28 -21.51 -11.03
N SER A 787 -19.47 -20.50 -11.32
CA SER A 787 -19.02 -19.48 -10.38
C SER A 787 -19.09 -18.09 -11.03
N VAL A 788 -19.40 -17.05 -10.25
CA VAL A 788 -19.36 -15.67 -10.72
C VAL A 788 -17.94 -15.26 -11.14
N HIS A 789 -16.92 -15.84 -10.51
CA HIS A 789 -15.51 -15.58 -10.80
C HIS A 789 -15.01 -16.17 -12.13
N LEU A 790 -15.81 -17.01 -12.78
CA LEU A 790 -15.55 -17.54 -14.12
C LEU A 790 -16.23 -16.70 -15.21
N THR A 791 -16.89 -15.61 -14.86
CA THR A 791 -17.62 -14.75 -15.79
C THR A 791 -16.81 -13.50 -16.16
N GLU A 792 -17.23 -12.86 -17.26
CA GLU A 792 -16.76 -11.52 -17.61
C GLU A 792 -17.66 -10.43 -17.02
N PHE A 793 -17.14 -9.21 -16.89
CA PHE A 793 -17.92 -8.04 -16.56
C PHE A 793 -19.07 -7.84 -17.56
N PRO A 794 -20.20 -7.24 -17.11
CA PRO A 794 -21.30 -6.99 -18.01
C PRO A 794 -20.89 -6.00 -19.10
N ARG A 795 -21.30 -6.29 -20.33
CA ARG A 795 -21.08 -5.40 -21.47
C ARG A 795 -22.04 -4.22 -21.42
N ALA A 796 -21.61 -3.09 -21.95
CA ALA A 796 -22.51 -1.94 -22.16
C ALA A 796 -23.68 -2.33 -23.05
N LYS A 797 -24.89 -1.86 -22.68
CA LYS A 797 -26.12 -1.98 -23.44
C LYS A 797 -26.62 -0.57 -23.77
N PRO A 798 -26.14 0.06 -24.87
CA PRO A 798 -26.49 1.44 -25.21
C PRO A 798 -28.01 1.67 -25.31
N GLU A 799 -28.78 0.67 -25.68
CA GLU A 799 -30.23 0.68 -25.77
C GLU A 799 -30.92 0.95 -24.42
N TYR A 800 -30.25 0.70 -23.31
CA TYR A 800 -30.76 1.00 -21.97
C TYR A 800 -30.65 2.48 -21.61
N ARG A 801 -29.93 3.26 -22.39
CA ARG A 801 -29.75 4.68 -22.12
C ARG A 801 -30.94 5.49 -22.55
N LEU A 802 -31.58 6.18 -21.62
CA LEU A 802 -32.59 7.18 -21.95
C LEU A 802 -31.92 8.40 -22.58
N ASP A 803 -32.64 9.10 -23.44
CA ASP A 803 -32.22 10.41 -23.89
C ASP A 803 -32.26 11.43 -22.74
N ASP A 804 -31.58 12.56 -22.92
CA ASP A 804 -31.44 13.58 -21.86
C ASP A 804 -32.78 14.16 -21.38
N ALA A 805 -33.78 14.23 -22.27
CA ALA A 805 -35.10 14.76 -21.93
C ALA A 805 -35.88 13.77 -21.04
N ALA A 806 -35.87 12.49 -21.41
CA ALA A 806 -36.49 11.43 -20.62
C ALA A 806 -35.79 11.28 -19.26
N ALA A 807 -34.46 11.32 -19.22
CA ALA A 807 -33.70 11.30 -17.98
C ALA A 807 -34.03 12.48 -17.07
N ALA A 808 -34.06 13.71 -17.60
CA ALA A 808 -34.44 14.91 -16.85
C ALA A 808 -35.90 14.86 -16.34
N THR A 809 -36.80 14.21 -17.08
CA THR A 809 -38.19 13.99 -16.66
C THR A 809 -38.24 13.09 -15.42
N TRP A 810 -37.53 11.97 -15.41
CA TRP A 810 -37.45 11.08 -14.26
C TRP A 810 -36.78 11.72 -13.04
N ASP A 811 -35.75 12.54 -13.25
CA ASP A 811 -35.11 13.30 -12.14
C ASP A 811 -36.12 14.30 -11.52
N ALA A 812 -36.98 14.92 -12.34
CA ALA A 812 -38.03 15.80 -11.83
C ALA A 812 -39.13 15.03 -11.07
N LEU A 813 -39.55 13.86 -11.57
CA LEU A 813 -40.52 12.99 -10.88
C LEU A 813 -40.00 12.51 -9.54
N LEU A 814 -38.71 12.17 -9.45
CA LEU A 814 -38.10 11.74 -8.20
C LEU A 814 -38.00 12.88 -7.18
N ARG A 815 -37.70 14.10 -7.59
CA ARG A 815 -37.80 15.29 -6.71
C ARG A 815 -39.21 15.50 -6.20
N MET A 816 -40.21 15.48 -7.10
CA MET A 816 -41.62 15.59 -6.74
C MET A 816 -42.04 14.50 -5.75
N ARG A 817 -41.56 13.24 -5.95
CA ARG A 817 -41.79 12.15 -4.99
C ARG A 817 -41.23 12.49 -3.60
N GLY A 818 -40.11 13.17 -3.55
CA GLY A 818 -39.54 13.68 -2.29
C GLY A 818 -40.49 14.62 -1.56
N VAL A 819 -41.10 15.58 -2.28
CA VAL A 819 -42.10 16.53 -1.75
C VAL A 819 -43.33 15.79 -1.26
N VAL A 820 -43.88 14.88 -2.10
CA VAL A 820 -45.07 14.10 -1.73
C VAL A 820 -44.80 13.25 -0.48
N SER A 821 -43.63 12.56 -0.42
CA SER A 821 -43.25 11.71 0.71
C SER A 821 -43.16 12.50 2.02
N LYS A 822 -42.63 13.72 1.98
CA LYS A 822 -42.55 14.65 3.12
C LYS A 822 -43.91 14.99 3.65
N VAL A 823 -44.83 15.38 2.77
CA VAL A 823 -46.25 15.75 3.16
C VAL A 823 -46.97 14.50 3.68
N LEU A 824 -46.80 13.34 3.07
CA LEU A 824 -47.41 12.09 3.57
C LEU A 824 -46.91 11.76 4.99
N GLU A 825 -45.62 11.96 5.30
CA GLU A 825 -45.08 11.73 6.63
C GLU A 825 -45.61 12.73 7.67
N GLU A 826 -45.79 14.00 7.28
CA GLU A 826 -46.44 15.03 8.12
C GLU A 826 -47.86 14.61 8.47
N LYS A 827 -48.65 14.18 7.48
CA LYS A 827 -50.01 13.73 7.68
C LYS A 827 -50.14 12.41 8.46
N ARG A 828 -49.10 11.59 8.41
CA ARG A 828 -49.00 10.39 9.27
C ARG A 828 -48.78 10.78 10.74
N ARG A 829 -47.89 11.77 10.98
CA ARG A 829 -47.64 12.30 12.34
C ARG A 829 -48.87 13.00 12.92
N GLU A 830 -49.66 13.68 12.10
CA GLU A 830 -50.92 14.31 12.48
C GLU A 830 -52.03 13.26 12.73
N GLY A 831 -51.85 11.99 12.38
CA GLY A 831 -52.83 10.92 12.55
C GLY A 831 -53.93 10.93 11.49
N LEU A 832 -53.81 11.68 10.42
CA LEU A 832 -54.78 11.70 9.32
C LEU A 832 -54.79 10.34 8.57
N ILE A 833 -53.59 9.78 8.36
CA ILE A 833 -53.36 8.47 7.70
C ILE A 833 -52.44 7.60 8.57
N GLY A 834 -52.64 6.26 8.55
CA GLY A 834 -51.74 5.29 9.20
C GLY A 834 -50.67 4.77 8.25
N SER A 835 -50.97 4.67 6.95
CA SER A 835 -50.09 4.26 5.89
C SER A 835 -50.29 5.07 4.63
N SER A 836 -49.26 5.11 3.74
CA SER A 836 -49.35 5.86 2.47
C SER A 836 -50.50 5.38 1.58
N LEU A 837 -50.83 4.09 1.61
CA LEU A 837 -51.97 3.52 0.86
C LEU A 837 -53.36 3.99 1.40
N GLU A 838 -53.41 4.65 2.54
CA GLU A 838 -54.66 5.30 3.05
C GLU A 838 -54.88 6.69 2.43
N ALA A 839 -53.91 7.17 1.67
CA ALA A 839 -53.91 8.53 1.13
C ALA A 839 -54.53 8.63 -0.27
N ALA A 840 -55.31 9.70 -0.48
CA ALA A 840 -55.56 10.32 -1.76
C ALA A 840 -54.73 11.60 -1.81
N VAL A 841 -53.86 11.69 -2.82
CA VAL A 841 -52.99 12.84 -3.03
C VAL A 841 -53.51 13.67 -4.20
N THR A 842 -53.59 15.00 -3.97
CA THR A 842 -53.89 15.98 -5.01
C THR A 842 -52.65 16.83 -5.27
N LEU A 843 -52.21 16.90 -6.51
CA LEU A 843 -51.02 17.58 -6.96
C LEU A 843 -51.42 18.84 -7.74
N THR A 844 -51.00 19.99 -7.28
CA THR A 844 -51.20 21.26 -7.99
C THR A 844 -49.87 21.79 -8.52
N PRO A 845 -49.59 21.70 -9.81
CA PRO A 845 -48.36 22.18 -10.42
C PRO A 845 -48.28 23.70 -10.45
N GLY A 846 -47.07 24.26 -10.28
CA GLY A 846 -46.80 25.70 -10.31
C GLY A 846 -46.39 26.22 -11.72
N ASP A 847 -46.17 25.35 -12.67
CA ASP A 847 -45.86 25.72 -14.04
C ASP A 847 -46.31 24.65 -15.07
N ARG A 848 -46.31 25.02 -16.35
CA ARG A 848 -46.72 24.14 -17.43
C ARG A 848 -45.82 22.88 -17.59
N ARG A 849 -44.51 23.02 -17.34
CA ARG A 849 -43.56 21.91 -17.46
C ARG A 849 -43.86 20.82 -16.42
N THR A 850 -44.03 21.23 -15.18
CA THR A 850 -44.42 20.33 -14.07
C THR A 850 -45.80 19.68 -14.37
N ALA A 851 -46.76 20.43 -14.86
CA ALA A 851 -48.07 19.92 -15.27
C ALA A 851 -47.94 18.84 -16.36
N THR A 852 -47.19 19.10 -17.43
CA THR A 852 -46.97 18.15 -18.54
C THR A 852 -46.31 16.86 -18.01
N ILE A 853 -45.25 16.96 -17.19
CA ILE A 853 -44.58 15.78 -16.63
C ILE A 853 -45.58 14.92 -15.84
N LEU A 854 -46.38 15.52 -14.98
CA LEU A 854 -47.36 14.80 -14.17
C LEU A 854 -48.46 14.16 -15.06
N GLN A 855 -48.97 14.87 -16.07
CA GLN A 855 -50.01 14.39 -17.01
C GLN A 855 -49.51 13.20 -17.83
N ASP A 856 -48.29 13.28 -18.37
CA ASP A 856 -47.69 12.19 -19.16
C ASP A 856 -47.49 10.91 -18.36
N HIS A 857 -47.44 11.03 -17.01
CA HIS A 857 -47.25 9.90 -16.11
C HIS A 857 -48.44 9.63 -15.19
N GLU A 858 -49.59 10.24 -15.45
CA GLU A 858 -50.75 10.19 -14.54
C GLU A 858 -51.12 8.77 -14.10
N ALA A 859 -51.15 7.84 -15.04
CA ALA A 859 -51.47 6.42 -14.74
C ALA A 859 -50.47 5.74 -13.78
N GLN A 860 -49.24 6.23 -13.71
CA GLN A 860 -48.17 5.65 -12.87
C GLN A 860 -48.04 6.39 -11.54
N LEU A 861 -48.52 7.60 -11.37
CA LEU A 861 -48.35 8.41 -10.16
C LEU A 861 -48.80 7.69 -8.87
N PRO A 862 -49.92 6.94 -8.83
CA PRO A 862 -50.30 6.20 -7.64
C PRO A 862 -49.24 5.17 -7.20
N TRP A 863 -48.56 4.50 -8.16
CA TRP A 863 -47.48 3.58 -7.86
C TRP A 863 -46.19 4.33 -7.47
N VAL A 864 -45.84 5.38 -8.20
CA VAL A 864 -44.64 6.20 -7.94
C VAL A 864 -44.69 6.79 -6.54
N PHE A 865 -45.87 7.22 -6.05
CA PHE A 865 -46.02 7.78 -4.71
C PHE A 865 -46.49 6.76 -3.66
N ILE A 866 -46.82 5.52 -4.07
CA ILE A 866 -47.36 4.45 -3.20
C ILE A 866 -48.62 4.92 -2.46
N VAL A 867 -49.56 5.43 -3.21
CA VAL A 867 -50.85 5.95 -2.69
C VAL A 867 -52.03 5.26 -3.40
N SER A 868 -53.19 5.23 -2.79
CA SER A 868 -54.39 4.63 -3.39
C SER A 868 -55.03 5.46 -4.49
N LYS A 869 -54.88 6.79 -4.45
CA LYS A 869 -55.38 7.71 -5.45
C LYS A 869 -54.45 8.92 -5.63
N CYS A 870 -54.25 9.34 -6.87
CA CYS A 870 -53.55 10.57 -7.19
C CYS A 870 -54.40 11.36 -8.22
N SER A 871 -54.51 12.65 -8.05
CA SER A 871 -55.19 13.55 -8.98
C SER A 871 -54.34 14.79 -9.24
N ILE A 872 -54.51 15.40 -10.41
CA ILE A 872 -53.72 16.56 -10.84
C ILE A 872 -54.73 17.71 -11.01
N GLU A 873 -54.46 18.84 -10.35
CA GLU A 873 -55.21 20.08 -10.49
C GLU A 873 -54.58 21.01 -11.54
N PRO A 874 -55.30 22.02 -12.04
CA PRO A 874 -54.72 23.02 -12.91
C PRO A 874 -53.54 23.76 -12.30
N VAL A 875 -52.66 24.32 -13.15
CA VAL A 875 -51.52 25.17 -12.73
C VAL A 875 -51.98 26.32 -11.83
N SER A 876 -51.30 26.53 -10.70
CA SER A 876 -51.61 27.57 -9.73
C SER A 876 -50.38 28.45 -9.44
N GLU A 877 -50.60 29.79 -9.27
CA GLU A 877 -49.58 30.75 -8.84
C GLU A 877 -49.03 30.44 -7.41
N GLU A 878 -49.88 29.96 -6.52
CA GLU A 878 -49.51 29.54 -5.16
C GLU A 878 -48.51 28.40 -5.21
N ALA A 879 -48.71 27.41 -6.06
CA ALA A 879 -47.81 26.28 -6.27
C ALA A 879 -46.48 26.70 -6.92
N ALA A 880 -46.39 27.82 -7.65
CA ALA A 880 -45.16 28.31 -8.23
C ALA A 880 -44.08 28.69 -7.20
N ALA A 881 -44.49 29.04 -5.96
CA ALA A 881 -43.60 29.36 -4.85
C ALA A 881 -43.27 28.15 -3.97
N ALA A 882 -43.90 27.00 -4.17
CA ALA A 882 -43.67 25.78 -3.40
C ALA A 882 -42.38 25.05 -3.81
N GLU A 883 -41.91 24.13 -2.95
CA GLU A 883 -40.76 23.26 -3.22
C GLU A 883 -41.00 22.46 -4.52
N ASP A 884 -40.04 22.43 -5.44
CA ASP A 884 -40.14 21.84 -6.80
C ASP A 884 -41.36 22.32 -7.58
N ARG A 885 -41.94 23.52 -7.28
CA ARG A 885 -43.13 24.09 -7.91
C ARG A 885 -44.33 23.14 -7.88
N LEU A 886 -44.51 22.46 -6.74
CA LEU A 886 -45.55 21.47 -6.52
C LEU A 886 -46.21 21.68 -5.15
N LEU A 887 -47.50 22.00 -5.14
CA LEU A 887 -48.29 21.97 -3.92
C LEU A 887 -48.97 20.60 -3.82
N VAL A 888 -48.85 20.00 -2.65
CA VAL A 888 -49.36 18.65 -2.35
C VAL A 888 -50.41 18.72 -1.24
N THR A 889 -51.59 18.23 -1.55
CA THR A 889 -52.68 18.08 -0.57
C THR A 889 -52.97 16.61 -0.37
N VAL A 890 -53.13 16.19 0.90
CA VAL A 890 -53.40 14.80 1.28
C VAL A 890 -54.73 14.70 2.01
N ALA A 891 -55.59 13.79 1.56
CA ALA A 891 -56.82 13.39 2.22
C ALA A 891 -56.88 11.87 2.42
N LYS A 892 -57.83 11.37 3.19
CA LYS A 892 -58.09 9.92 3.21
C LYS A 892 -58.60 9.43 1.85
N ALA A 893 -58.05 8.31 1.38
CA ALA A 893 -58.52 7.73 0.15
C ALA A 893 -60.00 7.25 0.25
N PRO A 894 -60.81 7.49 -0.79
CA PRO A 894 -62.21 7.09 -0.78
C PRO A 894 -62.38 5.57 -0.91
N GLY A 895 -63.52 5.05 -0.41
CA GLY A 895 -63.84 3.65 -0.47
C GLY A 895 -63.34 2.80 0.68
N ALA A 896 -63.29 1.48 0.45
CA ALA A 896 -62.88 0.53 1.45
C ALA A 896 -61.50 -0.12 1.10
N LYS A 897 -60.81 -0.64 2.09
CA LYS A 897 -59.54 -1.34 1.93
C LYS A 897 -59.71 -2.68 1.24
N CYS A 898 -59.04 -2.89 0.13
CA CYS A 898 -58.90 -4.18 -0.51
C CYS A 898 -58.00 -5.11 0.36
N VAL A 899 -58.53 -6.26 0.80
CA VAL A 899 -57.77 -7.18 1.67
C VAL A 899 -56.58 -7.84 0.97
N ARG A 900 -56.51 -7.82 -0.38
CA ARG A 900 -55.46 -8.44 -1.18
C ARG A 900 -54.31 -7.49 -1.52
N CYS A 901 -54.58 -6.31 -2.07
CA CYS A 901 -53.56 -5.33 -2.47
C CYS A 901 -53.39 -4.14 -1.48
N TRP A 902 -54.29 -4.04 -0.48
CA TRP A 902 -54.33 -3.02 0.58
C TRP A 902 -54.61 -1.58 0.11
N ASN A 903 -54.84 -1.37 -1.18
CA ASN A 903 -55.33 -0.07 -1.71
C ASN A 903 -56.77 0.18 -1.27
N TYR A 904 -57.14 1.42 -1.04
CA TYR A 904 -58.47 1.89 -0.75
C TYR A 904 -59.14 2.30 -2.05
N THR A 905 -60.32 1.77 -2.34
CA THR A 905 -61.03 2.03 -3.58
C THR A 905 -62.53 1.82 -3.43
N GLU A 906 -63.32 2.59 -4.14
CA GLU A 906 -64.77 2.50 -4.20
C GLU A 906 -65.30 1.21 -4.89
N SER A 907 -64.43 0.45 -5.53
CA SER A 907 -64.78 -0.83 -6.17
C SER A 907 -64.87 -1.99 -5.22
N VAL A 908 -64.30 -1.87 -4.00
CA VAL A 908 -64.46 -2.89 -2.93
C VAL A 908 -65.89 -2.90 -2.49
N GLY A 909 -66.52 -4.11 -2.39
CA GLY A 909 -67.92 -4.28 -2.09
C GLY A 909 -68.87 -4.30 -3.27
N LYS A 910 -68.37 -4.15 -4.50
CA LYS A 910 -69.18 -4.14 -5.73
C LYS A 910 -69.20 -5.49 -6.48
N SER A 911 -68.30 -6.40 -6.18
CA SER A 911 -68.24 -7.76 -6.74
C SER A 911 -69.15 -8.68 -5.94
N GLU A 912 -69.93 -9.47 -6.63
CA GLU A 912 -70.75 -10.53 -6.01
C GLU A 912 -69.94 -11.72 -5.61
N THR A 913 -68.88 -12.02 -6.38
CA THR A 913 -68.02 -13.21 -6.16
C THR A 913 -66.92 -12.90 -5.19
N HIS A 914 -66.36 -11.67 -5.19
CA HIS A 914 -65.22 -11.27 -4.39
C HIS A 914 -65.42 -9.88 -3.70
N PRO A 915 -66.37 -9.76 -2.76
CA PRO A 915 -66.79 -8.46 -2.20
C PRO A 915 -65.70 -7.76 -1.37
N GLN A 916 -64.63 -8.48 -0.92
CA GLN A 916 -63.59 -7.94 -0.07
C GLN A 916 -62.39 -7.40 -0.85
N ILE A 917 -62.35 -7.54 -2.20
CA ILE A 917 -61.25 -7.09 -3.02
C ILE A 917 -61.72 -6.09 -4.07
N CYS A 918 -60.78 -5.30 -4.59
CA CYS A 918 -61.03 -4.32 -5.63
C CYS A 918 -61.12 -4.97 -7.00
N SER A 919 -61.77 -4.30 -7.97
CA SER A 919 -61.98 -4.76 -9.36
C SER A 919 -60.69 -5.14 -10.09
N ARG A 920 -59.56 -4.48 -9.78
CA ARG A 920 -58.23 -4.86 -10.28
C ARG A 920 -57.80 -6.24 -9.76
N CYS A 921 -57.93 -6.49 -8.47
CA CYS A 921 -57.55 -7.75 -7.85
C CYS A 921 -58.48 -8.90 -8.30
N GLU A 922 -59.75 -8.62 -8.52
CA GLU A 922 -60.73 -9.56 -9.10
C GLU A 922 -60.32 -10.00 -10.53
N ARG A 923 -59.95 -9.05 -11.39
CA ARG A 923 -59.41 -9.36 -12.73
C ARG A 923 -58.17 -10.23 -12.65
N GLN A 924 -57.23 -9.89 -11.74
CA GLN A 924 -56.01 -10.70 -11.54
C GLN A 924 -56.29 -12.12 -11.07
N LEU A 925 -57.33 -12.35 -10.27
CA LEU A 925 -57.78 -13.69 -9.94
C LEU A 925 -58.36 -14.43 -11.13
N GLY A 926 -59.19 -13.75 -11.93
CA GLY A 926 -59.71 -14.30 -13.19
C GLY A 926 -58.60 -14.72 -14.16
N ASP A 927 -57.51 -13.90 -14.30
CA ASP A 927 -56.33 -14.28 -15.07
C ASP A 927 -55.56 -15.50 -14.51
N MET A 928 -55.79 -15.84 -13.24
CA MET A 928 -55.26 -17.03 -12.57
C MET A 928 -56.18 -18.22 -12.64
N GLY A 929 -57.39 -18.05 -13.18
CA GLY A 929 -58.45 -19.07 -13.20
C GLY A 929 -59.12 -19.33 -11.84
N LEU A 930 -59.10 -18.34 -10.95
CA LEU A 930 -59.62 -18.41 -9.57
C LEU A 930 -60.89 -17.57 -9.43
#